data_2c344c9dae2d989da22ee3bf4c2aabfe
#
_entry.id   2c344c9dae2d989da22ee3bf4c2aabfe
#
_cell.length_a   1.000
_cell.length_b   1.000
_cell.length_c   1.000
_cell.angle_alpha   90.00
_cell.angle_beta   90.00
_cell.angle_gamma   90.00
#
_symmetry.space_group_name_H-M   'P 1'
#
loop_
_entity.id
_entity.type
_entity.pdbx_description
1 polymer ?
#
loop_
_entity_poly.entity_id
_entity_poly.type
_entity_poly.pdbx_seq_one_letter_code
_entity_poly.pdbx_strand_id
1 'polypeptide(L)'
;MDEPTGTVLFTTVGRPYYGFDVFSLDLASRRERRLTDGLSINFNAQFASAGDDEDDDDQKVVFVSERTGCPRVYLARSGFSQPEPLPSAPGSLFHDRPILRNGLLYFISAHEAPDKSFAGWSALYSADLEGREIARLTPYGSVDYSPAVSQTGKFVAVASYGSRPWGGEFHALNTDIVVFRESDPTERVVVAEGGGWPTWSGDSVVYFHRKADDGWWSIFRVEFEFPQDTDFSRFPLAPTRVTPPGVHCFTPAAMPGSNKIAVATRRRGKSYRHIEIFDAGSESFVPITEPLNPNFHHYNPFVSPGSRYVGYHRFRGESTGGESRVPNIEPVASPIKGIQMLRLNGSFPSSSPDGQFVAFNHDFEAAVNGGVKIVRSDGSSRWTLIKDRTAFYNSWSPTEKNVIYTSIGPIFHSPKTTVQIARIKFDLSGPERDVACDVKVLTREDTGNNAFPACSPDGKWLVFRSGRTGHKNLFIVDAANGEFDGGIRQLTDGPWIDTMPSWSPNNDLIAFSSNRHNPGDASTFSIYLIRPDGSGLRRVLLAGPEGSPEVDRERINHVCFSRDGEWLLFTANLGGVTAEPVSWPNQFQPYGELYVARLDGSGLKRLTWNGFENGTPAWHSTHAVGLGDPWSATGEGWDEDKLRGQFEEPLWISCNI
;
A
#
# COMPACT_ATOMS: atom_id res chain seq x y z
N MET A 1 -5.76 -28.98 8.88
CA MET A 1 -6.88 -28.01 8.69
C MET A 1 -6.82 -27.62 7.23
N ASP A 2 -7.93 -27.66 6.54
CA ASP A 2 -7.97 -27.32 5.12
C ASP A 2 -7.64 -25.84 4.94
N GLU A 3 -6.82 -25.54 3.95
CA GLU A 3 -6.48 -24.18 3.57
C GLU A 3 -7.47 -23.61 2.55
N PRO A 4 -7.69 -22.29 2.50
CA PRO A 4 -8.55 -21.71 1.47
C PRO A 4 -7.94 -21.89 0.08
N THR A 5 -8.80 -22.05 -0.91
CA THR A 5 -8.37 -22.26 -2.31
C THR A 5 -9.17 -21.37 -3.26
N GLY A 6 -8.60 -21.06 -4.42
CA GLY A 6 -9.25 -20.30 -5.48
C GLY A 6 -8.46 -19.09 -5.94
N THR A 7 -9.14 -18.16 -6.62
CA THR A 7 -8.53 -16.92 -7.13
C THR A 7 -9.08 -15.71 -6.38
N VAL A 8 -8.19 -14.87 -5.87
CA VAL A 8 -8.49 -13.62 -5.20
C VAL A 8 -8.14 -12.46 -6.12
N LEU A 9 -9.11 -11.59 -6.37
CA LEU A 9 -8.94 -10.29 -7.01
C LEU A 9 -8.83 -9.21 -5.93
N PHE A 10 -7.95 -8.25 -6.11
CA PHE A 10 -7.84 -7.11 -5.21
C PHE A 10 -7.25 -5.90 -5.91
N THR A 11 -7.29 -4.76 -5.25
CA THR A 11 -6.66 -3.53 -5.73
C THR A 11 -5.57 -3.08 -4.78
N THR A 12 -4.54 -2.45 -5.32
CA THR A 12 -3.64 -1.61 -4.55
C THR A 12 -4.04 -0.17 -4.85
N VAL A 13 -4.51 0.53 -3.82
CA VAL A 13 -5.04 1.88 -3.95
C VAL A 13 -3.98 2.80 -4.54
N GLY A 14 -4.35 3.57 -5.59
CA GLY A 14 -3.44 4.46 -6.32
C GLY A 14 -2.40 3.74 -7.21
N ARG A 15 -2.55 2.46 -7.48
CA ARG A 15 -1.59 1.67 -8.26
C ARG A 15 -1.17 2.31 -9.60
N PRO A 16 -2.05 2.97 -10.38
CA PRO A 16 -1.65 3.67 -11.59
C PRO A 16 -0.62 4.77 -11.36
N TYR A 17 -0.65 5.39 -10.18
CA TYR A 17 0.22 6.49 -9.79
C TYR A 17 1.50 6.03 -9.08
N TYR A 18 1.55 4.79 -8.56
CA TYR A 18 2.71 4.24 -7.84
C TYR A 18 3.71 3.49 -8.71
N GLY A 19 3.72 3.74 -10.00
CA GLY A 19 4.80 3.30 -10.86
C GLY A 19 6.07 4.07 -10.54
N PHE A 20 6.86 3.64 -9.54
CA PHE A 20 8.14 4.25 -9.23
C PHE A 20 9.24 3.71 -10.11
N ASP A 21 10.16 4.61 -10.48
CA ASP A 21 11.48 4.29 -11.00
C ASP A 21 12.58 4.97 -10.17
N VAL A 22 13.73 4.34 -10.19
CA VAL A 22 14.94 4.86 -9.56
C VAL A 22 15.74 5.65 -10.58
N PHE A 23 16.18 6.83 -10.18
CA PHE A 23 16.98 7.73 -10.98
C PHE A 23 18.28 8.06 -10.27
N SER A 24 19.31 8.44 -11.03
CA SER A 24 20.51 9.09 -10.52
C SER A 24 20.77 10.39 -11.26
N LEU A 25 21.33 11.37 -10.56
CA LEU A 25 21.74 12.65 -11.08
C LEU A 25 23.22 12.87 -10.82
N ASP A 26 24.01 13.12 -11.86
CA ASP A 26 25.38 13.60 -11.75
C ASP A 26 25.36 15.08 -11.31
N LEU A 27 25.92 15.36 -10.15
CA LEU A 27 25.88 16.71 -9.55
C LEU A 27 26.70 17.75 -10.34
N ALA A 28 27.74 17.32 -11.05
CA ALA A 28 28.58 18.22 -11.82
C ALA A 28 27.94 18.57 -13.17
N SER A 29 27.51 17.58 -13.93
CA SER A 29 26.92 17.77 -15.27
C SER A 29 25.42 18.09 -15.24
N ARG A 30 24.75 17.88 -14.11
CA ARG A 30 23.28 17.98 -13.96
C ARG A 30 22.51 17.02 -14.88
N ARG A 31 23.13 15.94 -15.30
CA ARG A 31 22.49 14.94 -16.15
C ARG A 31 21.79 13.90 -15.30
N GLU A 32 20.49 13.78 -15.51
CA GLU A 32 19.64 12.72 -14.92
C GLU A 32 19.70 11.45 -15.77
N ARG A 33 19.68 10.30 -15.11
CA ARG A 33 19.60 8.97 -15.73
C ARG A 33 18.63 8.09 -14.96
N ARG A 34 17.70 7.42 -15.65
CA ARG A 34 16.88 6.37 -15.06
C ARG A 34 17.72 5.09 -14.90
N LEU A 35 17.62 4.45 -13.73
CA LEU A 35 18.36 3.24 -13.37
C LEU A 35 17.52 1.96 -13.44
N THR A 36 16.21 2.05 -13.64
CA THR A 36 15.29 0.91 -13.62
C THR A 36 14.46 0.80 -14.90
N ASP A 37 13.68 -0.30 -15.01
CA ASP A 37 13.07 -0.75 -16.27
C ASP A 37 11.91 0.12 -16.80
N GLY A 38 11.35 1.00 -15.99
CA GLY A 38 10.19 1.79 -16.39
C GLY A 38 8.86 1.01 -16.41
N LEU A 39 8.83 -0.23 -15.96
CA LEU A 39 7.67 -1.12 -16.00
C LEU A 39 7.22 -1.56 -14.62
N SER A 40 8.16 -2.11 -13.83
CA SER A 40 7.89 -2.61 -12.47
C SER A 40 7.79 -1.47 -11.46
N ILE A 41 7.30 -1.73 -10.27
CA ILE A 41 7.47 -0.83 -9.13
C ILE A 41 8.88 -1.01 -8.60
N ASN A 42 9.70 0.05 -8.63
CA ASN A 42 11.10 0.03 -8.21
C ASN A 42 11.35 1.13 -7.18
N PHE A 43 11.92 0.79 -6.02
CA PHE A 43 12.03 1.74 -4.92
C PHE A 43 13.17 1.45 -3.94
N ASN A 44 13.41 2.38 -3.01
CA ASN A 44 14.36 2.31 -1.90
C ASN A 44 15.75 1.78 -2.31
N ALA A 45 16.32 2.43 -3.33
CA ALA A 45 17.63 2.09 -3.82
C ALA A 45 18.75 2.69 -2.96
N GLN A 46 19.91 2.04 -3.02
CA GLN A 46 21.18 2.53 -2.47
C GLN A 46 22.30 2.21 -3.45
N PHE A 47 23.31 3.11 -3.53
CA PHE A 47 24.56 2.73 -4.18
C PHE A 47 25.26 1.66 -3.33
N ALA A 48 25.66 0.58 -3.98
CA ALA A 48 26.50 -0.39 -3.33
C ALA A 48 27.89 0.21 -3.11
N SER A 49 28.45 0.11 -1.91
CA SER A 49 29.85 0.44 -1.74
C SER A 49 30.66 -0.63 -2.44
N ALA A 50 31.46 -0.26 -3.43
CA ALA A 50 32.49 -1.11 -3.96
C ALA A 50 33.49 -1.44 -2.82
N GLY A 51 33.96 -2.67 -2.77
CA GLY A 51 35.26 -2.93 -2.14
C GLY A 51 36.30 -2.06 -2.84
N ASP A 52 37.51 -2.03 -2.36
CA ASP A 52 38.66 -1.14 -2.66
C ASP A 52 38.89 -0.67 -4.12
N ASP A 53 38.05 -1.03 -5.08
CA ASP A 53 38.09 -0.56 -6.47
C ASP A 53 37.20 0.69 -6.63
N GLU A 54 37.83 1.86 -6.49
CA GLU A 54 37.22 3.19 -6.52
C GLU A 54 36.90 3.73 -7.93
N ASP A 55 36.57 2.92 -8.92
CA ASP A 55 36.07 3.46 -10.18
C ASP A 55 34.58 3.81 -10.02
N ASP A 56 34.31 5.07 -9.71
CA ASP A 56 32.98 5.70 -9.53
C ASP A 56 32.10 5.62 -10.81
N ASP A 57 32.65 5.17 -11.92
CA ASP A 57 31.94 4.99 -13.19
C ASP A 57 31.14 3.67 -13.26
N ASP A 58 31.42 2.69 -12.42
CA ASP A 58 30.69 1.42 -12.38
C ASP A 58 29.63 1.42 -11.25
N GLN A 59 28.60 2.25 -11.44
CA GLN A 59 27.50 2.40 -10.48
C GLN A 59 26.77 1.07 -10.26
N LYS A 60 27.04 0.43 -9.14
CA LYS A 60 26.23 -0.69 -8.66
C LYS A 60 25.15 -0.16 -7.74
N VAL A 61 23.90 -0.52 -7.99
CA VAL A 61 22.75 -0.06 -7.22
C VAL A 61 21.94 -1.27 -6.75
N VAL A 62 21.74 -1.38 -5.44
CA VAL A 62 20.77 -2.31 -4.87
C VAL A 62 19.43 -1.61 -4.71
N PHE A 63 18.33 -2.28 -5.04
CA PHE A 63 17.00 -1.69 -4.98
C PHE A 63 15.94 -2.77 -4.79
N VAL A 64 14.75 -2.36 -4.39
CA VAL A 64 13.58 -3.25 -4.32
C VAL A 64 12.78 -3.15 -5.61
N SER A 65 12.30 -4.28 -6.11
CA SER A 65 11.43 -4.34 -7.28
C SER A 65 10.35 -5.39 -7.12
N GLU A 66 9.13 -5.08 -7.61
CA GLU A 66 8.00 -6.01 -7.67
C GLU A 66 7.93 -6.81 -8.98
N ARG A 67 8.97 -6.84 -9.81
CA ARG A 67 9.00 -7.48 -11.14
C ARG A 67 8.64 -8.96 -11.18
N THR A 68 8.70 -9.64 -10.04
CA THR A 68 8.31 -11.06 -9.91
C THR A 68 7.04 -11.26 -9.09
N GLY A 69 6.21 -10.21 -8.96
CA GLY A 69 4.94 -10.27 -8.25
C GLY A 69 5.02 -10.06 -6.74
N CYS A 70 6.21 -9.77 -6.21
CA CYS A 70 6.40 -9.32 -4.82
C CYS A 70 7.67 -8.46 -4.71
N PRO A 71 7.75 -7.57 -3.71
CA PRO A 71 8.94 -6.77 -3.45
C PRO A 71 10.15 -7.64 -3.08
N ARG A 72 11.17 -7.66 -3.95
CA ARG A 72 12.45 -8.37 -3.74
C ARG A 72 13.63 -7.46 -4.01
N VAL A 73 14.77 -7.81 -3.43
CA VAL A 73 16.02 -7.07 -3.62
C VAL A 73 16.72 -7.51 -4.90
N TYR A 74 17.19 -6.53 -5.66
CA TYR A 74 17.95 -6.72 -6.89
C TYR A 74 19.21 -5.87 -6.88
N LEU A 75 20.23 -6.34 -7.56
CA LEU A 75 21.46 -5.62 -7.89
C LEU A 75 21.46 -5.27 -9.38
N ALA A 76 21.55 -3.99 -9.70
CA ALA A 76 21.85 -3.51 -11.06
C ALA A 76 23.28 -3.00 -11.14
N ARG A 77 23.94 -3.29 -12.26
CA ARG A 77 25.28 -2.79 -12.59
C ARG A 77 25.17 -1.71 -13.67
N SER A 78 26.15 -0.84 -13.76
CA SER A 78 26.26 0.16 -14.80
C SER A 78 26.12 -0.48 -16.20
N GLY A 79 25.26 0.11 -17.06
CA GLY A 79 25.03 -0.39 -18.41
C GLY A 79 23.75 -1.20 -18.63
N PHE A 80 22.89 -1.38 -17.60
CA PHE A 80 21.55 -2.03 -17.70
C PHE A 80 21.54 -3.46 -18.24
N SER A 81 22.48 -4.29 -17.81
CA SER A 81 22.26 -5.74 -17.79
C SER A 81 21.00 -6.01 -16.93
N GLN A 82 20.29 -7.12 -17.22
CA GLN A 82 19.16 -7.56 -16.40
C GLN A 82 19.58 -7.53 -14.92
N PRO A 83 18.82 -6.88 -14.01
CA PRO A 83 19.17 -6.86 -12.60
C PRO A 83 19.20 -8.27 -12.02
N GLU A 84 20.19 -8.55 -11.22
CA GLU A 84 20.37 -9.84 -10.56
C GLU A 84 19.57 -9.87 -9.26
N PRO A 85 18.72 -10.91 -9.03
CA PRO A 85 18.06 -11.07 -7.73
C PRO A 85 19.10 -11.39 -6.65
N LEU A 86 19.01 -10.72 -5.51
CA LEU A 86 19.86 -10.97 -4.36
C LEU A 86 19.18 -11.94 -3.36
N PRO A 87 19.94 -12.56 -2.44
CA PRO A 87 19.41 -13.45 -1.42
C PRO A 87 18.27 -12.80 -0.62
N SER A 88 17.31 -13.60 -0.22
CA SER A 88 16.16 -13.18 0.55
C SER A 88 15.78 -14.21 1.59
N ALA A 89 15.15 -13.79 2.69
CA ALA A 89 14.66 -14.71 3.70
C ALA A 89 13.66 -15.71 3.10
N PRO A 90 13.82 -17.02 3.35
CA PRO A 90 12.93 -18.05 2.80
C PRO A 90 11.46 -17.77 3.16
N GLY A 91 10.58 -17.85 2.16
CA GLY A 91 9.14 -17.61 2.34
C GLY A 91 8.73 -16.15 2.44
N SER A 92 9.65 -15.20 2.43
CA SER A 92 9.31 -13.77 2.45
C SER A 92 8.73 -13.31 1.12
N LEU A 93 7.66 -12.53 1.21
CA LEU A 93 7.01 -11.85 0.08
C LEU A 93 7.16 -10.33 0.16
N PHE A 94 7.93 -9.82 1.12
CA PHE A 94 8.19 -8.40 1.26
C PHE A 94 9.62 -8.14 1.71
N HIS A 95 10.30 -7.28 0.94
CA HIS A 95 11.62 -6.77 1.27
C HIS A 95 11.63 -5.26 1.10
N ASP A 96 12.43 -4.59 1.91
CA ASP A 96 12.60 -3.14 1.86
C ASP A 96 14.02 -2.73 2.26
N ARG A 97 14.40 -1.50 1.88
CA ARG A 97 15.63 -0.82 2.32
C ARG A 97 16.91 -1.66 2.24
N PRO A 98 17.27 -2.19 1.07
CA PRO A 98 18.49 -2.93 0.92
C PRO A 98 19.74 -2.05 1.05
N ILE A 99 20.76 -2.56 1.72
CA ILE A 99 22.08 -1.93 1.83
C ILE A 99 23.11 -3.00 1.56
N LEU A 100 24.01 -2.76 0.63
CA LEU A 100 25.16 -3.61 0.38
C LEU A 100 26.41 -2.92 0.93
N ARG A 101 27.04 -3.52 1.96
CA ARG A 101 28.23 -2.99 2.62
C ARG A 101 29.18 -4.11 2.98
N ASN A 102 30.46 -3.99 2.59
CA ASN A 102 31.52 -4.94 2.92
C ASN A 102 31.17 -6.42 2.57
N GLY A 103 30.49 -6.63 1.44
CA GLY A 103 30.09 -7.97 1.00
C GLY A 103 28.84 -8.54 1.69
N LEU A 104 28.25 -7.82 2.66
CA LEU A 104 27.01 -8.20 3.32
C LEU A 104 25.84 -7.38 2.81
N LEU A 105 24.73 -8.05 2.56
CA LEU A 105 23.44 -7.47 2.24
C LEU A 105 22.60 -7.32 3.51
N TYR A 106 22.17 -6.11 3.83
CA TYR A 106 21.20 -5.81 4.89
C TYR A 106 19.87 -5.46 4.25
N PHE A 107 18.76 -5.95 4.78
CA PHE A 107 17.42 -5.69 4.25
C PHE A 107 16.33 -5.90 5.30
N ILE A 108 15.22 -5.20 5.14
CA ILE A 108 14.00 -5.47 5.90
C ILE A 108 13.24 -6.60 5.23
N SER A 109 12.71 -7.52 6.04
CA SER A 109 11.78 -8.55 5.62
C SER A 109 10.60 -8.64 6.59
N ALA A 110 9.41 -9.04 6.09
CA ALA A 110 8.18 -9.14 6.89
C ALA A 110 7.50 -10.50 6.65
N HIS A 111 8.16 -11.61 6.98
CA HIS A 111 7.66 -12.97 6.75
C HIS A 111 7.35 -13.75 8.03
N GLU A 112 7.89 -13.35 9.16
CA GLU A 112 7.64 -13.97 10.44
C GLU A 112 6.51 -13.27 11.18
N ALA A 113 5.43 -14.01 11.47
CA ALA A 113 4.27 -13.49 12.16
C ALA A 113 4.62 -13.11 13.60
N PRO A 114 4.25 -11.93 14.09
CA PRO A 114 4.36 -11.59 15.49
C PRO A 114 3.35 -12.35 16.35
N ASP A 115 3.65 -12.51 17.64
CA ASP A 115 2.78 -13.20 18.59
C ASP A 115 1.47 -12.44 18.91
N LYS A 116 1.40 -11.17 18.56
CA LYS A 116 0.27 -10.28 18.91
C LYS A 116 -0.27 -9.55 17.68
N SER A 117 -1.58 -9.34 17.67
CA SER A 117 -2.23 -8.43 16.72
C SER A 117 -1.70 -7.00 16.87
N PHE A 118 -1.74 -6.24 15.79
CA PHE A 118 -1.24 -4.86 15.68
C PHE A 118 0.27 -4.69 15.92
N ALA A 119 1.03 -5.77 15.98
CA ALA A 119 2.48 -5.71 15.90
C ALA A 119 2.91 -5.74 14.43
N GLY A 120 3.86 -4.89 14.05
CA GLY A 120 4.47 -4.93 12.72
C GLY A 120 5.25 -6.23 12.50
N TRP A 121 5.33 -6.68 11.26
CA TRP A 121 6.06 -7.89 10.87
C TRP A 121 7.50 -7.62 10.46
N SER A 122 7.87 -6.35 10.32
CA SER A 122 9.14 -5.94 9.74
C SER A 122 10.29 -6.15 10.69
N ALA A 123 11.32 -6.82 10.20
CA ALA A 123 12.57 -7.10 10.90
C ALA A 123 13.77 -6.93 9.96
N LEU A 124 14.88 -6.50 10.49
CA LEU A 124 16.14 -6.39 9.79
C LEU A 124 16.85 -7.75 9.74
N TYR A 125 17.36 -8.07 8.58
CA TYR A 125 18.19 -9.25 8.30
C TYR A 125 19.50 -8.83 7.67
N SER A 126 20.53 -9.65 7.85
CA SER A 126 21.76 -9.64 7.06
C SER A 126 21.91 -10.96 6.32
N ALA A 127 22.58 -10.93 5.17
CA ALA A 127 22.90 -12.12 4.38
C ALA A 127 24.25 -11.95 3.69
N ASP A 128 24.99 -13.07 3.52
CA ASP A 128 26.06 -13.12 2.52
C ASP A 128 25.46 -13.07 1.11
N LEU A 129 26.23 -12.69 0.10
CA LEU A 129 25.73 -12.55 -1.26
C LEU A 129 25.36 -13.90 -1.92
N GLU A 130 25.85 -15.01 -1.39
CA GLU A 130 25.48 -16.34 -1.82
C GLU A 130 24.23 -16.89 -1.13
N GLY A 131 23.73 -16.18 -0.10
CA GLY A 131 22.54 -16.57 0.64
C GLY A 131 22.69 -17.81 1.52
N ARG A 132 23.92 -18.18 1.86
CA ARG A 132 24.24 -19.33 2.74
C ARG A 132 23.97 -19.02 4.20
N GLU A 133 24.21 -17.77 4.59
CA GLU A 133 24.02 -17.28 5.96
C GLU A 133 23.04 -16.11 5.94
N ILE A 134 21.82 -16.36 6.40
CA ILE A 134 20.81 -15.32 6.60
C ILE A 134 20.53 -15.21 8.10
N ALA A 135 20.85 -14.06 8.69
CA ALA A 135 20.68 -13.79 10.11
C ALA A 135 19.65 -12.70 10.36
N ARG A 136 18.78 -12.92 11.33
CA ARG A 136 17.86 -11.90 11.85
C ARG A 136 18.60 -11.02 12.86
N LEU A 137 18.63 -9.71 12.63
CA LEU A 137 19.25 -8.72 13.51
C LEU A 137 18.25 -8.03 14.44
N THR A 138 16.98 -7.99 14.08
CA THR A 138 15.92 -7.49 14.98
C THR A 138 15.56 -8.55 16.00
N PRO A 139 15.61 -8.28 17.31
CA PRO A 139 15.15 -9.21 18.33
C PRO A 139 13.68 -9.60 18.14
N TYR A 140 13.33 -10.84 18.51
CA TYR A 140 11.93 -11.27 18.50
C TYR A 140 11.07 -10.39 19.40
N GLY A 141 9.87 -10.07 18.94
CA GLY A 141 8.96 -9.15 19.64
C GLY A 141 9.24 -7.66 19.39
N SER A 142 10.30 -7.33 18.64
CA SER A 142 10.60 -5.95 18.20
C SER A 142 10.34 -5.78 16.71
N VAL A 143 10.12 -4.52 16.30
CA VAL A 143 9.84 -4.13 14.90
C VAL A 143 10.79 -3.02 14.51
N ASP A 144 11.56 -3.25 13.44
CA ASP A 144 12.53 -2.31 12.91
C ASP A 144 12.24 -1.97 11.45
N TYR A 145 12.50 -0.71 11.09
CA TYR A 145 12.44 -0.16 9.73
C TYR A 145 13.71 0.60 9.40
N SER A 146 13.86 0.91 8.12
CA SER A 146 14.83 1.89 7.60
C SER A 146 16.24 1.72 8.18
N PRO A 147 16.89 0.57 7.98
CA PRO A 147 18.25 0.37 8.45
C PRO A 147 19.23 1.34 7.77
N ALA A 148 20.29 1.65 8.48
CA ALA A 148 21.48 2.32 7.96
C ALA A 148 22.73 1.66 8.58
N VAL A 149 23.73 1.40 7.75
CA VAL A 149 24.99 0.77 8.17
C VAL A 149 26.10 1.82 8.13
N SER A 150 26.92 1.88 9.19
CA SER A 150 28.01 2.84 9.30
C SER A 150 29.10 2.59 8.25
N GLN A 151 30.01 3.56 8.08
CA GLN A 151 31.01 3.49 7.02
C GLN A 151 31.91 2.26 7.12
N THR A 152 32.33 1.88 8.33
CA THR A 152 33.13 0.66 8.55
C THR A 152 32.33 -0.63 8.63
N GLY A 153 30.98 -0.54 8.64
CA GLY A 153 30.10 -1.70 8.85
C GLY A 153 29.93 -2.13 10.30
N LYS A 154 30.57 -1.47 11.26
CA LYS A 154 30.56 -1.89 12.67
C LYS A 154 29.25 -1.61 13.39
N PHE A 155 28.53 -0.58 12.97
CA PHE A 155 27.31 -0.11 13.62
C PHE A 155 26.14 -0.09 12.66
N VAL A 156 24.99 -0.41 13.20
CA VAL A 156 23.70 -0.35 12.48
C VAL A 156 22.77 0.58 13.24
N ALA A 157 22.10 1.46 12.53
CA ALA A 157 21.02 2.28 13.06
C ALA A 157 19.70 1.86 12.40
N VAL A 158 18.61 1.86 13.15
CA VAL A 158 17.27 1.53 12.68
C VAL A 158 16.25 2.52 13.24
N ALA A 159 15.11 2.65 12.55
CA ALA A 159 13.89 3.23 13.12
C ALA A 159 13.08 2.10 13.75
N SER A 160 12.91 2.10 15.07
CA SER A 160 12.37 0.99 15.83
C SER A 160 11.09 1.35 16.60
N TYR A 161 10.05 0.53 16.47
CA TYR A 161 8.92 0.53 17.42
C TYR A 161 9.28 -0.19 18.73
N GLY A 162 10.40 -0.95 18.77
CA GLY A 162 10.64 -1.88 19.82
C GLY A 162 9.51 -2.90 19.92
N SER A 163 9.03 -3.16 21.14
CA SER A 163 7.88 -4.06 21.40
C SER A 163 6.51 -3.33 21.47
N ARG A 164 6.47 -2.03 21.15
CA ARG A 164 5.24 -1.26 21.17
C ARG A 164 4.30 -1.71 20.04
N PRO A 165 2.98 -1.84 20.30
CA PRO A 165 2.02 -2.08 19.25
C PRO A 165 1.88 -0.84 18.36
N TRP A 166 1.56 -1.04 17.10
CA TRP A 166 1.18 0.04 16.19
C TRP A 166 -0.15 0.68 16.64
N GLY A 167 -0.19 2.00 16.75
CA GLY A 167 -1.34 2.77 17.24
C GLY A 167 -2.39 3.11 16.20
N GLY A 168 -2.14 2.83 14.92
CA GLY A 168 -3.05 3.17 13.82
C GLY A 168 -2.71 4.49 13.11
N GLU A 169 -1.59 5.09 13.42
CA GLU A 169 -1.10 6.32 12.80
C GLU A 169 -0.40 6.04 11.46
N PHE A 170 -0.65 6.88 10.46
CA PHE A 170 0.02 6.84 9.15
C PHE A 170 0.94 8.03 8.92
N HIS A 171 0.57 9.16 9.54
CA HIS A 171 1.23 10.44 9.37
C HIS A 171 2.09 10.83 10.56
N ALA A 172 2.02 10.05 11.64
CA ALA A 172 2.83 10.22 12.83
C ALA A 172 3.93 9.16 12.85
N LEU A 173 5.12 9.57 13.25
CA LEU A 173 6.26 8.70 13.38
C LEU A 173 6.47 8.41 14.87
N ASN A 174 6.15 7.19 15.31
CA ASN A 174 6.29 6.73 16.68
C ASN A 174 7.47 5.76 16.87
N THR A 175 8.41 5.78 15.92
CA THR A 175 9.67 5.02 16.02
C THR A 175 10.72 5.82 16.75
N ASP A 176 11.63 5.11 17.42
CA ASP A 176 12.84 5.66 18.00
C ASP A 176 14.05 5.31 17.12
N ILE A 177 15.09 6.13 17.16
CA ILE A 177 16.37 5.77 16.53
C ILE A 177 17.15 4.90 17.50
N VAL A 178 17.38 3.67 17.07
CA VAL A 178 18.13 2.65 17.85
C VAL A 178 19.42 2.33 17.11
N VAL A 179 20.52 2.27 17.84
CA VAL A 179 21.84 1.90 17.33
C VAL A 179 22.34 0.66 18.05
N PHE A 180 23.02 -0.22 17.34
CA PHE A 180 23.64 -1.43 17.87
C PHE A 180 24.89 -1.81 17.08
N ARG A 181 25.71 -2.69 17.63
CA ARG A 181 26.84 -3.27 16.92
C ARG A 181 26.36 -4.36 15.98
N GLU A 182 26.89 -4.40 14.78
CA GLU A 182 26.55 -5.46 13.83
C GLU A 182 26.88 -6.85 14.39
N SER A 183 28.01 -6.97 15.09
CA SER A 183 28.45 -8.22 15.73
C SER A 183 27.63 -8.64 16.95
N ASP A 184 26.87 -7.73 17.57
CA ASP A 184 25.96 -8.01 18.67
C ASP A 184 24.67 -7.19 18.56
N PRO A 185 23.69 -7.65 17.80
CA PRO A 185 22.43 -6.92 17.58
C PRO A 185 21.51 -6.94 18.80
N THR A 186 21.88 -7.60 19.90
CA THR A 186 21.10 -7.64 21.14
C THR A 186 21.44 -6.47 22.05
N GLU A 187 22.65 -5.92 21.97
CA GLU A 187 23.08 -4.73 22.69
C GLU A 187 22.59 -3.47 21.96
N ARG A 188 21.39 -3.01 22.31
CA ARG A 188 20.68 -1.94 21.59
C ARG A 188 20.55 -0.69 22.44
N VAL A 189 20.83 0.48 21.84
CA VAL A 189 20.73 1.77 22.52
C VAL A 189 19.75 2.69 21.77
N VAL A 190 18.75 3.23 22.48
CA VAL A 190 17.91 4.29 21.99
C VAL A 190 18.71 5.59 22.04
N VAL A 191 19.06 6.12 20.88
CA VAL A 191 19.86 7.36 20.76
C VAL A 191 19.00 8.59 20.53
N ALA A 192 17.76 8.40 20.09
CA ALA A 192 16.77 9.45 20.01
C ALA A 192 15.37 8.87 20.15
N GLU A 193 14.56 9.45 21.03
CA GLU A 193 13.13 9.19 21.08
C GLU A 193 12.43 9.97 19.98
N GLY A 194 11.56 9.29 19.21
CA GLY A 194 10.84 9.88 18.08
C GLY A 194 11.77 10.25 16.93
N GLY A 195 11.79 9.44 15.89
CA GLY A 195 12.58 9.71 14.70
C GLY A 195 12.54 8.53 13.72
N GLY A 196 12.89 8.78 12.47
CA GLY A 196 12.92 7.78 11.43
C GLY A 196 13.99 8.03 10.38
N TRP A 197 14.14 7.06 9.48
CA TRP A 197 15.04 7.12 8.34
C TRP A 197 16.46 7.55 8.72
N PRO A 198 17.15 6.80 9.58
CA PRO A 198 18.52 7.13 9.94
C PRO A 198 19.47 7.00 8.76
N THR A 199 20.55 7.80 8.77
CA THR A 199 21.67 7.70 7.85
C THR A 199 22.96 8.06 8.58
N TRP A 200 24.04 7.31 8.33
CA TRP A 200 25.33 7.52 8.94
C TRP A 200 26.18 8.53 8.15
N SER A 201 26.89 9.39 8.86
CA SER A 201 28.06 10.11 8.35
C SER A 201 29.29 9.60 9.08
N GLY A 202 30.11 8.84 8.37
CA GLY A 202 31.19 8.09 8.98
C GLY A 202 30.67 6.99 9.93
N ASP A 203 31.31 6.84 11.09
CA ASP A 203 30.90 5.93 12.17
C ASP A 203 30.39 6.67 13.41
N SER A 204 30.41 8.01 13.41
CA SER A 204 30.22 8.81 14.61
C SER A 204 28.98 9.73 14.59
N VAL A 205 28.33 9.93 13.44
CA VAL A 205 27.16 10.81 13.35
C VAL A 205 26.01 10.09 12.66
N VAL A 206 24.83 10.11 13.29
CA VAL A 206 23.56 9.66 12.70
C VAL A 206 22.66 10.84 12.47
N TYR A 207 22.24 11.06 11.23
CA TYR A 207 21.17 11.97 10.87
C TYR A 207 19.86 11.20 10.73
N PHE A 208 18.73 11.84 11.06
CA PHE A 208 17.39 11.26 10.93
C PHE A 208 16.33 12.35 10.82
N HIS A 209 15.14 12.03 10.28
CA HIS A 209 14.05 12.98 10.27
C HIS A 209 13.18 12.84 11.52
N ARG A 210 12.64 13.96 12.00
CA ARG A 210 11.68 14.05 13.11
C ARG A 210 10.81 15.28 12.96
N LYS A 211 9.56 15.19 13.41
CA LYS A 211 8.72 16.38 13.55
C LYS A 211 9.14 17.15 14.81
N ALA A 212 9.55 18.38 14.62
CA ALA A 212 9.92 19.28 15.73
C ALA A 212 8.66 19.83 16.43
N ASP A 213 8.83 20.40 17.65
CA ASP A 213 7.73 20.95 18.45
C ASP A 213 7.02 22.11 17.77
N ASP A 214 7.69 22.83 16.86
CA ASP A 214 7.12 23.88 16.02
C ASP A 214 6.29 23.36 14.83
N GLY A 215 6.13 22.03 14.71
CA GLY A 215 5.35 21.35 13.69
C GLY A 215 6.10 21.09 12.37
N TRP A 216 7.34 21.58 12.20
CA TRP A 216 8.12 21.31 11.01
C TRP A 216 8.81 19.95 11.05
N TRP A 217 8.71 19.18 9.97
CA TRP A 217 9.58 18.05 9.76
C TRP A 217 10.99 18.53 9.48
N SER A 218 11.95 18.07 10.26
CA SER A 218 13.32 18.56 10.23
C SER A 218 14.30 17.41 10.34
N ILE A 219 15.53 17.62 9.88
CA ILE A 219 16.61 16.70 10.10
C ILE A 219 17.26 17.03 11.44
N PHE A 220 17.46 15.98 12.23
CA PHE A 220 18.19 16.00 13.48
C PHE A 220 19.44 15.16 13.37
N ARG A 221 20.39 15.37 14.25
CA ARG A 221 21.60 14.55 14.35
C ARG A 221 21.88 14.16 15.80
N VAL A 222 22.50 13.02 15.95
CA VAL A 222 23.20 12.57 17.17
C VAL A 222 24.63 12.30 16.80
N GLU A 223 25.56 12.79 17.63
CA GLU A 223 26.99 12.60 17.47
C GLU A 223 27.52 11.68 18.60
N PHE A 224 28.36 10.72 18.24
CA PHE A 224 28.91 9.73 19.16
C PHE A 224 30.38 9.97 19.35
N GLU A 225 30.82 10.03 20.60
CA GLU A 225 32.22 9.87 20.95
C GLU A 225 32.43 8.42 21.40
N PHE A 226 32.99 7.58 20.54
CA PHE A 226 33.34 6.19 20.87
C PHE A 226 34.74 6.12 21.45
N PRO A 227 34.93 6.02 22.78
CA PRO A 227 36.20 5.54 23.34
C PRO A 227 36.36 4.05 22.98
N GLN A 228 37.57 3.63 22.68
CA GLN A 228 37.89 2.33 22.08
C GLN A 228 37.40 1.08 22.87
N ASP A 229 36.97 1.22 24.14
CA ASP A 229 36.62 0.11 25.03
C ASP A 229 35.38 0.32 25.92
N THR A 230 34.42 1.17 25.54
CA THR A 230 33.36 1.56 26.46
C THR A 230 32.00 0.96 26.15
N ASP A 231 31.32 0.65 27.23
CA ASP A 231 29.90 0.35 27.37
C ASP A 231 29.04 1.32 26.52
N PHE A 232 28.48 0.76 25.44
CA PHE A 232 27.67 1.47 24.45
C PHE A 232 26.41 2.11 25.05
N SER A 233 25.99 1.65 26.24
CA SER A 233 24.81 2.12 26.96
C SER A 233 24.94 3.51 27.59
N ARG A 234 26.12 4.12 27.58
CA ARG A 234 26.40 5.35 28.31
C ARG A 234 26.21 6.67 27.56
N PHE A 235 25.77 6.66 26.29
CA PHE A 235 25.77 7.85 25.45
C PHE A 235 24.44 8.18 24.75
N PRO A 236 23.40 8.64 25.43
CA PRO A 236 22.41 9.46 24.76
C PRO A 236 22.88 10.92 24.74
N LEU A 237 23.56 11.35 23.67
CA LEU A 237 23.67 12.77 23.40
C LEU A 237 22.31 13.30 22.96
N ALA A 238 21.90 14.44 23.46
CA ALA A 238 20.62 15.04 23.10
C ALA A 238 20.62 15.34 21.57
N PRO A 239 19.60 14.87 20.81
CA PRO A 239 19.54 15.16 19.38
C PRO A 239 19.49 16.66 19.10
N THR A 240 20.32 17.12 18.17
CA THR A 240 20.35 18.52 17.72
C THR A 240 19.63 18.67 16.39
N ARG A 241 18.76 19.67 16.28
CA ARG A 241 18.13 20.02 15.00
C ARG A 241 19.16 20.61 14.05
N VAL A 242 19.16 20.14 12.79
CA VAL A 242 20.11 20.53 11.76
C VAL A 242 19.47 21.46 10.75
N THR A 243 18.27 21.14 10.25
CA THR A 243 17.58 21.96 9.26
C THR A 243 16.69 23.01 9.92
N PRO A 244 16.67 24.26 9.41
CA PRO A 244 15.88 25.35 9.98
C PRO A 244 14.36 25.13 9.75
N PRO A 245 13.50 25.84 10.50
CA PRO A 245 12.07 25.90 10.24
C PRO A 245 11.78 26.59 8.88
N GLY A 246 10.55 26.34 8.34
CA GLY A 246 10.11 26.95 7.06
C GLY A 246 10.21 26.01 5.87
N VAL A 247 10.88 24.89 6.02
CA VAL A 247 10.96 23.81 5.02
C VAL A 247 10.76 22.48 5.71
N HIS A 248 9.82 21.67 5.24
CA HIS A 248 9.74 20.28 5.67
C HIS A 248 10.87 19.47 5.02
N CYS A 249 11.64 18.76 5.82
CA CYS A 249 12.78 17.94 5.38
C CYS A 249 12.56 16.49 5.83
N PHE A 250 12.71 15.56 4.87
CA PHE A 250 12.44 14.13 5.07
C PHE A 250 13.60 13.29 4.55
N THR A 251 13.70 12.06 5.03
CA THR A 251 14.52 10.98 4.47
C THR A 251 15.94 11.41 4.12
N PRO A 252 16.76 11.82 5.11
CA PRO A 252 18.12 12.30 4.85
C PRO A 252 19.02 11.20 4.30
N ALA A 253 19.97 11.59 3.44
CA ALA A 253 21.11 10.78 3.04
C ALA A 253 22.39 11.60 3.22
N ALA A 254 23.23 11.19 4.16
CA ALA A 254 24.49 11.90 4.42
C ALA A 254 25.44 11.78 3.23
N MET A 255 26.12 12.86 2.90
CA MET A 255 27.16 12.89 1.85
C MET A 255 28.52 12.57 2.49
N PRO A 256 29.18 11.47 2.09
CA PRO A 256 30.46 11.07 2.66
C PRO A 256 31.50 12.17 2.66
N GLY A 257 32.27 12.28 3.75
CA GLY A 257 33.38 13.23 3.87
C GLY A 257 32.99 14.71 3.94
N SER A 258 31.71 15.03 4.18
CA SER A 258 31.22 16.41 4.22
C SER A 258 30.12 16.63 5.27
N ASN A 259 29.80 17.89 5.57
CA ASN A 259 28.67 18.29 6.40
C ASN A 259 27.37 18.45 5.57
N LYS A 260 27.31 17.85 4.38
CA LYS A 260 26.17 17.97 3.48
C LYS A 260 25.26 16.76 3.57
N ILE A 261 23.98 17.00 3.32
CA ILE A 261 22.93 15.98 3.40
C ILE A 261 22.01 16.17 2.18
N ALA A 262 21.78 15.14 1.41
CA ALA A 262 20.69 15.12 0.45
C ALA A 262 19.38 14.85 1.21
N VAL A 263 18.36 15.66 0.99
CA VAL A 263 17.07 15.58 1.70
C VAL A 263 15.91 15.74 0.73
N ALA A 264 14.81 15.03 0.97
CA ALA A 264 13.55 15.33 0.32
C ALA A 264 12.90 16.52 1.06
N THR A 265 12.58 17.58 0.33
CA THR A 265 12.01 18.80 0.91
C THR A 265 10.61 19.08 0.39
N ARG A 266 9.77 19.71 1.22
CA ARG A 266 8.51 20.30 0.81
C ARG A 266 8.41 21.72 1.37
N ARG A 267 8.31 22.68 0.49
CA ARG A 267 8.20 24.10 0.85
C ARG A 267 6.74 24.51 0.95
N ARG A 268 6.42 25.40 1.90
CA ARG A 268 5.07 25.94 2.05
C ARG A 268 4.59 26.58 0.74
N GLY A 269 3.38 26.24 0.31
CA GLY A 269 2.80 26.75 -0.95
C GLY A 269 3.32 26.06 -2.23
N LYS A 270 4.15 25.02 -2.09
CA LYS A 270 4.56 24.14 -3.20
C LYS A 270 3.84 22.82 -3.11
N SER A 271 3.41 22.31 -4.26
CA SER A 271 2.67 21.03 -4.35
C SER A 271 3.59 19.82 -4.30
N TYR A 272 4.82 19.95 -4.81
CA TYR A 272 5.71 18.81 -5.03
C TYR A 272 6.85 18.73 -4.01
N ARG A 273 7.29 17.50 -3.73
CA ARG A 273 8.53 17.23 -3.00
C ARG A 273 9.69 17.21 -3.97
N HIS A 274 10.81 17.80 -3.56
CA HIS A 274 12.04 17.82 -4.36
C HIS A 274 13.23 17.37 -3.53
N ILE A 275 14.30 16.93 -4.22
CA ILE A 275 15.56 16.66 -3.55
C ILE A 275 16.39 17.95 -3.58
N GLU A 276 16.88 18.33 -2.40
CA GLU A 276 17.83 19.43 -2.21
C GLU A 276 19.06 18.91 -1.44
N ILE A 277 20.21 19.53 -1.64
CA ILE A 277 21.36 19.33 -0.76
C ILE A 277 21.35 20.44 0.28
N PHE A 278 21.31 20.05 1.54
CA PHE A 278 21.49 20.96 2.66
C PHE A 278 22.94 20.93 3.14
N ASP A 279 23.57 22.09 3.24
CA ASP A 279 24.90 22.27 3.81
C ASP A 279 24.75 22.75 5.26
N ALA A 280 25.08 21.89 6.22
CA ALA A 280 24.94 22.18 7.64
C ALA A 280 25.96 23.25 8.13
N GLY A 281 27.04 23.50 7.39
CA GLY A 281 28.03 24.53 7.74
C GLY A 281 27.60 25.96 7.36
N SER A 282 26.91 26.09 6.22
CA SER A 282 26.39 27.39 5.72
C SER A 282 24.87 27.55 5.93
N GLU A 283 24.19 26.55 6.49
CA GLU A 283 22.73 26.49 6.67
C GLU A 283 21.93 26.78 5.39
N SER A 284 22.47 26.36 4.25
CA SER A 284 21.91 26.67 2.93
C SER A 284 21.41 25.45 2.18
N PHE A 285 20.34 25.63 1.39
CA PHE A 285 19.78 24.61 0.52
C PHE A 285 20.17 24.86 -0.94
N VAL A 286 20.59 23.81 -1.63
CA VAL A 286 20.85 23.82 -3.07
C VAL A 286 19.81 22.93 -3.76
N PRO A 287 18.91 23.48 -4.58
CA PRO A 287 17.92 22.71 -5.31
C PRO A 287 18.59 21.76 -6.32
N ILE A 288 18.14 20.50 -6.33
CA ILE A 288 18.68 19.46 -7.22
C ILE A 288 17.67 19.06 -8.28
N THR A 289 16.47 18.66 -7.89
CA THR A 289 15.47 18.10 -8.82
C THR A 289 14.43 19.11 -9.30
N GLU A 290 14.07 20.12 -8.51
CA GLU A 290 13.11 21.14 -8.92
C GLU A 290 13.47 21.83 -10.25
N PRO A 291 14.74 22.21 -10.51
CA PRO A 291 15.10 22.84 -11.78
C PRO A 291 14.96 21.94 -13.00
N LEU A 292 14.99 20.61 -12.82
CA LEU A 292 14.93 19.63 -13.90
C LEU A 292 13.48 19.13 -14.11
N ASN A 293 12.78 18.84 -13.02
CA ASN A 293 11.48 18.21 -13.02
C ASN A 293 10.54 18.88 -11.98
N PRO A 294 10.09 20.14 -12.21
CA PRO A 294 9.38 20.93 -11.21
C PRO A 294 7.99 20.37 -10.82
N ASN A 295 7.40 19.55 -11.67
CA ASN A 295 6.03 19.04 -11.52
C ASN A 295 5.99 17.55 -11.13
N PHE A 296 7.04 17.04 -10.50
CA PHE A 296 7.10 15.68 -10.02
C PHE A 296 7.53 15.61 -8.56
N HIS A 297 6.98 14.64 -7.84
CA HIS A 297 7.48 14.29 -6.52
C HIS A 297 8.74 13.42 -6.61
N HIS A 298 9.74 13.77 -5.81
CA HIS A 298 10.98 13.04 -5.67
C HIS A 298 11.13 12.58 -4.22
N TYR A 299 11.52 11.31 -4.02
CA TYR A 299 11.53 10.67 -2.71
C TYR A 299 12.86 9.97 -2.42
N ASN A 300 13.14 9.84 -1.13
CA ASN A 300 14.13 8.94 -0.54
C ASN A 300 15.48 9.02 -1.26
N PRO A 301 16.20 10.16 -1.14
CA PRO A 301 17.51 10.32 -1.75
C PRO A 301 18.50 9.32 -1.19
N PHE A 302 19.48 8.97 -2.00
CA PHE A 302 20.67 8.20 -1.63
C PHE A 302 21.88 8.76 -2.38
N VAL A 303 23.08 8.61 -1.80
CA VAL A 303 24.29 9.29 -2.29
C VAL A 303 25.36 8.26 -2.62
N SER A 304 26.08 8.46 -3.74
CA SER A 304 27.19 7.60 -4.10
C SER A 304 28.38 7.76 -3.13
N PRO A 305 29.23 6.74 -2.95
CA PRO A 305 30.39 6.81 -2.06
C PRO A 305 31.30 8.02 -2.28
N GLY A 306 31.54 8.38 -3.54
CA GLY A 306 32.30 9.58 -3.93
C GLY A 306 31.52 10.89 -3.91
N SER A 307 30.26 10.90 -3.46
CA SER A 307 29.39 12.09 -3.44
C SER A 307 29.17 12.79 -4.80
N ARG A 308 29.47 12.09 -5.90
CA ARG A 308 29.27 12.61 -7.27
C ARG A 308 27.83 12.49 -7.73
N TYR A 309 27.14 11.42 -7.33
CA TYR A 309 25.77 11.12 -7.75
C TYR A 309 24.82 11.20 -6.58
N VAL A 310 23.65 11.77 -6.82
CA VAL A 310 22.47 11.66 -5.93
C VAL A 310 21.41 10.85 -6.65
N GLY A 311 21.05 9.73 -6.04
CA GLY A 311 19.93 8.90 -6.49
C GLY A 311 18.65 9.25 -5.74
N TYR A 312 17.54 8.96 -6.36
CA TYR A 312 16.20 9.13 -5.78
C TYR A 312 15.19 8.29 -6.56
N HIS A 313 14.00 8.11 -6.02
CA HIS A 313 12.91 7.59 -6.83
C HIS A 313 11.82 8.64 -7.02
N ARG A 314 11.13 8.55 -8.14
CA ARG A 314 9.98 9.36 -8.47
C ARG A 314 8.91 8.55 -9.18
N PHE A 315 7.70 9.08 -9.19
CA PHE A 315 6.61 8.52 -9.97
C PHE A 315 6.92 8.57 -11.46
N ARG A 316 6.50 7.54 -12.14
CA ARG A 316 6.66 7.40 -13.59
C ARG A 316 5.74 8.31 -14.37
N GLY A 317 4.56 8.57 -13.83
CA GLY A 317 3.54 9.34 -14.47
C GLY A 317 2.54 8.52 -15.30
N GLU A 318 1.37 9.09 -15.57
CA GLU A 318 0.50 8.55 -16.61
C GLU A 318 1.07 8.88 -17.99
N SER A 319 0.95 7.95 -18.93
CA SER A 319 1.29 8.24 -20.32
C SER A 319 0.27 9.22 -20.87
N THR A 320 0.71 10.36 -21.40
CA THR A 320 -0.14 11.38 -22.03
C THR A 320 -0.87 10.88 -23.29
N GLY A 321 -0.76 9.61 -23.64
CA GLY A 321 -1.40 8.96 -24.79
C GLY A 321 -2.70 8.22 -24.51
N GLY A 322 -3.30 8.34 -23.33
CA GLY A 322 -4.64 7.83 -23.03
C GLY A 322 -4.75 6.35 -22.69
N GLU A 323 -3.68 5.57 -22.72
CA GLU A 323 -3.67 4.18 -22.26
C GLU A 323 -2.67 4.03 -21.10
N SER A 324 -3.20 3.65 -19.93
CA SER A 324 -2.38 3.27 -18.80
C SER A 324 -1.48 2.08 -19.20
N ARG A 325 -0.17 2.17 -18.95
CA ARG A 325 0.76 1.06 -19.15
C ARG A 325 0.67 0.03 -18.02
N VAL A 326 -0.11 0.30 -17.00
CA VAL A 326 -0.40 -0.67 -15.95
C VAL A 326 -1.32 -1.74 -16.52
N PRO A 327 -0.97 -3.03 -16.41
CA PRO A 327 -1.84 -4.11 -16.84
C PRO A 327 -3.22 -4.02 -16.17
N ASN A 328 -4.27 -4.39 -16.90
CA ASN A 328 -5.63 -4.43 -16.32
C ASN A 328 -5.68 -5.38 -15.12
N ILE A 329 -5.04 -6.52 -15.25
CA ILE A 329 -4.91 -7.56 -14.22
C ILE A 329 -3.47 -8.06 -14.24
N GLU A 330 -2.83 -8.15 -13.09
CA GLU A 330 -1.47 -8.69 -12.97
C GLU A 330 -1.38 -9.72 -11.84
N PRO A 331 -0.65 -10.83 -12.03
CA PRO A 331 -0.43 -11.81 -10.98
C PRO A 331 0.53 -11.23 -9.93
N VAL A 332 0.24 -11.55 -8.66
CA VAL A 332 1.15 -11.31 -7.54
C VAL A 332 1.41 -12.60 -6.77
N ALA A 333 2.52 -12.66 -6.06
CA ALA A 333 2.86 -13.85 -5.29
C ALA A 333 1.86 -14.07 -4.16
N SER A 334 1.46 -15.32 -3.96
CA SER A 334 0.55 -15.73 -2.89
C SER A 334 1.31 -16.47 -1.78
N PRO A 335 1.00 -16.20 -0.51
CA PRO A 335 1.56 -16.95 0.62
C PRO A 335 0.87 -18.30 0.82
N ILE A 336 -0.27 -18.54 0.17
CA ILE A 336 -1.06 -19.76 0.28
C ILE A 336 -1.03 -20.47 -1.08
N LYS A 337 -0.52 -21.69 -1.11
CA LYS A 337 -0.35 -22.47 -2.35
C LYS A 337 -1.66 -22.66 -3.13
N GLY A 338 -2.79 -22.79 -2.43
CA GLY A 338 -4.12 -22.99 -3.04
C GLY A 338 -4.76 -21.70 -3.57
N ILE A 339 -4.19 -20.53 -3.32
CA ILE A 339 -4.74 -19.24 -3.73
C ILE A 339 -3.89 -18.63 -4.85
N GLN A 340 -4.51 -18.31 -5.97
CA GLN A 340 -3.98 -17.38 -6.97
C GLN A 340 -4.37 -15.95 -6.58
N MET A 341 -3.41 -15.04 -6.57
CA MET A 341 -3.66 -13.63 -6.27
C MET A 341 -3.47 -12.77 -7.52
N LEU A 342 -4.47 -11.97 -7.84
CA LEU A 342 -4.50 -11.10 -9.02
C LEU A 342 -4.80 -9.66 -8.59
N ARG A 343 -3.87 -8.75 -8.89
CA ARG A 343 -4.04 -7.33 -8.65
C ARG A 343 -4.70 -6.66 -9.85
N LEU A 344 -5.81 -5.96 -9.60
CA LEU A 344 -6.59 -5.26 -10.61
C LEU A 344 -6.21 -3.78 -10.67
N ASN A 345 -6.11 -3.24 -11.88
CA ASN A 345 -5.99 -1.80 -12.12
C ASN A 345 -7.38 -1.14 -12.10
N GLY A 346 -7.88 -0.88 -10.92
CA GLY A 346 -9.22 -0.35 -10.64
C GLY A 346 -9.66 -0.71 -9.23
N SER A 347 -10.93 -0.56 -8.90
CA SER A 347 -11.47 -0.82 -7.56
C SER A 347 -12.78 -1.60 -7.61
N PHE A 348 -13.16 -2.19 -6.50
CA PHE A 348 -14.40 -2.95 -6.32
C PHE A 348 -14.64 -4.03 -7.40
N PRO A 349 -13.71 -4.98 -7.57
CA PRO A 349 -13.90 -6.05 -8.54
C PRO A 349 -15.06 -6.94 -8.18
N SER A 350 -15.76 -7.41 -9.22
CA SER A 350 -16.78 -8.48 -9.13
C SER A 350 -16.67 -9.33 -10.39
N SER A 351 -16.49 -10.64 -10.25
CA SER A 351 -16.38 -11.55 -11.39
C SER A 351 -17.75 -12.01 -11.89
N SER A 352 -17.85 -12.20 -13.20
CA SER A 352 -19.06 -12.85 -13.77
C SER A 352 -19.20 -14.29 -13.27
N PRO A 353 -20.41 -14.86 -13.21
CA PRO A 353 -20.62 -16.22 -12.74
C PRO A 353 -19.87 -17.28 -13.52
N ASP A 354 -19.67 -17.05 -14.83
CA ASP A 354 -18.90 -17.94 -15.71
C ASP A 354 -17.39 -17.71 -15.64
N GLY A 355 -16.93 -16.71 -14.88
CA GLY A 355 -15.53 -16.37 -14.70
C GLY A 355 -14.84 -15.73 -15.91
N GLN A 356 -15.57 -15.34 -16.93
CA GLN A 356 -14.98 -14.77 -18.15
C GLN A 356 -14.66 -13.28 -18.02
N PHE A 357 -15.35 -12.57 -17.14
CA PHE A 357 -15.26 -11.13 -17.00
C PHE A 357 -15.15 -10.67 -15.56
N VAL A 358 -14.53 -9.51 -15.37
CA VAL A 358 -14.48 -8.78 -14.09
C VAL A 358 -15.06 -7.38 -14.31
N ALA A 359 -16.10 -7.04 -13.56
CA ALA A 359 -16.59 -5.68 -13.44
C ALA A 359 -15.79 -4.93 -12.37
N PHE A 360 -15.46 -3.67 -12.61
CA PHE A 360 -14.73 -2.85 -11.68
C PHE A 360 -15.00 -1.36 -11.90
N ASN A 361 -14.61 -0.54 -10.94
CA ASN A 361 -14.63 0.90 -11.08
C ASN A 361 -13.22 1.40 -11.38
N HIS A 362 -13.09 2.33 -12.31
CA HIS A 362 -11.85 3.06 -12.49
C HIS A 362 -11.77 4.11 -11.40
N ASP A 363 -10.73 4.83 -11.29
CA ASP A 363 -10.40 5.75 -10.23
C ASP A 363 -11.55 6.38 -9.43
N PHE A 364 -11.38 6.50 -8.11
CA PHE A 364 -12.33 7.15 -7.21
C PHE A 364 -12.46 8.66 -7.46
N GLU A 365 -11.48 9.29 -8.07
CA GLU A 365 -11.33 10.74 -8.14
C GLU A 365 -11.79 11.37 -9.44
N ALA A 366 -11.83 10.61 -10.51
CA ALA A 366 -12.30 11.14 -11.78
C ALA A 366 -13.84 11.28 -11.77
N ALA A 367 -14.34 12.36 -11.20
CA ALA A 367 -15.74 12.77 -11.32
C ALA A 367 -16.26 12.79 -12.79
N VAL A 368 -15.34 12.73 -13.74
CA VAL A 368 -15.61 12.75 -15.19
C VAL A 368 -15.46 11.37 -15.84
N ASN A 369 -14.74 10.41 -15.22
CA ASN A 369 -14.45 9.10 -15.80
C ASN A 369 -14.71 7.89 -14.85
N GLY A 370 -15.26 8.12 -13.67
CA GLY A 370 -15.43 7.15 -12.61
C GLY A 370 -16.56 6.14 -12.80
N GLY A 371 -16.83 5.71 -14.00
CA GLY A 371 -17.90 4.78 -14.32
C GLY A 371 -17.62 3.32 -13.99
N VAL A 372 -18.42 2.43 -14.57
CA VAL A 372 -18.23 0.99 -14.50
C VAL A 372 -17.52 0.50 -15.73
N LYS A 373 -16.53 -0.33 -15.54
CA LYS A 373 -15.76 -1.00 -16.60
C LYS A 373 -15.84 -2.50 -16.46
N ILE A 374 -15.67 -3.17 -17.59
CA ILE A 374 -15.56 -4.62 -17.69
C ILE A 374 -14.21 -4.96 -18.29
N VAL A 375 -13.54 -5.96 -17.79
CA VAL A 375 -12.33 -6.52 -18.37
C VAL A 375 -12.50 -8.04 -18.51
N ARG A 376 -11.88 -8.65 -19.52
CA ARG A 376 -11.75 -10.10 -19.55
C ARG A 376 -10.87 -10.56 -18.39
N SER A 377 -11.18 -11.71 -17.81
CA SER A 377 -10.42 -12.24 -16.67
C SER A 377 -8.95 -12.52 -17.01
N ASP A 378 -8.61 -12.70 -18.29
CA ASP A 378 -7.23 -12.81 -18.79
C ASP A 378 -6.52 -11.44 -18.97
N GLY A 379 -7.21 -10.33 -18.68
CA GLY A 379 -6.68 -8.97 -18.81
C GLY A 379 -6.68 -8.38 -20.23
N SER A 380 -7.07 -9.15 -21.26
CA SER A 380 -6.84 -8.80 -22.68
C SER A 380 -7.71 -7.68 -23.21
N SER A 381 -8.99 -7.62 -22.85
CA SER A 381 -9.97 -6.70 -23.45
C SER A 381 -10.73 -5.92 -22.39
N ARG A 382 -11.04 -4.66 -22.67
CA ARG A 382 -11.68 -3.75 -21.73
C ARG A 382 -12.81 -2.96 -22.35
N TRP A 383 -13.95 -2.88 -21.67
CA TRP A 383 -15.13 -2.11 -22.05
C TRP A 383 -15.49 -1.08 -20.99
N THR A 384 -16.11 0.00 -21.39
CA THR A 384 -16.69 1.01 -20.48
C THR A 384 -18.21 1.01 -20.61
N LEU A 385 -18.91 0.78 -19.50
CA LEU A 385 -20.37 0.75 -19.46
C LEU A 385 -20.98 2.11 -19.16
N ILE A 386 -20.45 2.82 -18.17
CA ILE A 386 -20.93 4.14 -17.74
C ILE A 386 -19.74 5.10 -17.73
N LYS A 387 -19.90 6.27 -18.32
CA LYS A 387 -18.87 7.30 -18.43
C LYS A 387 -19.20 8.59 -17.72
N ASP A 388 -20.47 8.92 -17.67
CA ASP A 388 -20.99 10.26 -17.38
C ASP A 388 -21.38 10.48 -15.92
N ARG A 389 -21.17 9.47 -15.08
CA ARG A 389 -21.50 9.54 -13.66
C ARG A 389 -20.59 8.66 -12.80
N THR A 390 -20.41 9.06 -11.57
CA THR A 390 -19.69 8.26 -10.57
C THR A 390 -20.47 6.98 -10.26
N ALA A 391 -19.78 5.85 -10.32
CA ALA A 391 -20.29 4.56 -9.89
C ALA A 391 -19.22 3.85 -9.04
N PHE A 392 -19.65 3.07 -8.07
CA PHE A 392 -18.74 2.34 -7.20
C PHE A 392 -19.40 1.12 -6.61
N TYR A 393 -18.58 0.10 -6.31
CA TYR A 393 -18.97 -1.19 -5.78
C TYR A 393 -19.92 -1.98 -6.70
N ASN A 394 -19.41 -3.03 -7.28
CA ASN A 394 -20.14 -3.84 -8.25
C ASN A 394 -20.50 -5.19 -7.68
N SER A 395 -21.67 -5.69 -8.04
CA SER A 395 -22.12 -7.06 -7.80
C SER A 395 -22.71 -7.62 -9.08
N TRP A 396 -22.13 -8.70 -9.58
CA TRP A 396 -22.64 -9.37 -10.78
C TRP A 396 -23.92 -10.17 -10.45
N SER A 397 -24.90 -10.15 -11.35
CA SER A 397 -26.06 -11.04 -11.20
C SER A 397 -25.61 -12.50 -11.37
N PRO A 398 -25.91 -13.39 -10.42
CA PRO A 398 -25.55 -14.80 -10.53
C PRO A 398 -26.42 -15.59 -11.53
N THR A 399 -27.58 -15.04 -11.90
CA THR A 399 -28.59 -15.75 -12.70
C THR A 399 -28.89 -15.11 -14.04
N GLU A 400 -28.63 -13.79 -14.19
CA GLU A 400 -28.87 -13.07 -15.43
C GLU A 400 -27.55 -12.74 -16.12
N LYS A 401 -27.41 -13.13 -17.38
CA LYS A 401 -26.23 -12.82 -18.19
C LYS A 401 -26.12 -11.34 -18.46
N ASN A 402 -24.90 -10.79 -18.34
CA ASN A 402 -24.58 -9.38 -18.60
C ASN A 402 -25.43 -8.39 -17.79
N VAL A 403 -25.67 -8.71 -16.53
CA VAL A 403 -26.32 -7.84 -15.56
C VAL A 403 -25.43 -7.64 -14.35
N ILE A 404 -25.21 -6.38 -13.98
CA ILE A 404 -24.52 -5.98 -12.76
C ILE A 404 -25.37 -5.01 -11.96
N TYR A 405 -25.12 -4.98 -10.66
CA TYR A 405 -25.66 -3.98 -9.73
C TYR A 405 -24.51 -3.11 -9.24
N THR A 406 -24.76 -1.81 -9.11
CA THR A 406 -23.75 -0.84 -8.66
C THR A 406 -24.39 0.31 -7.93
N SER A 407 -23.60 1.04 -7.16
CA SER A 407 -24.02 2.31 -6.57
C SER A 407 -23.69 3.44 -7.54
N ILE A 408 -24.64 4.33 -7.81
CA ILE A 408 -24.45 5.49 -8.66
C ILE A 408 -24.68 6.80 -7.88
N GLY A 409 -23.79 7.76 -8.03
CA GLY A 409 -23.85 9.06 -7.39
C GLY A 409 -22.57 9.45 -6.65
N PRO A 410 -22.44 10.72 -6.22
CA PRO A 410 -21.22 11.29 -5.68
C PRO A 410 -21.03 10.95 -4.19
N ILE A 411 -20.70 9.72 -3.87
CA ILE A 411 -20.62 9.19 -2.47
C ILE A 411 -19.63 9.97 -1.59
N PHE A 412 -18.55 10.46 -2.18
CA PHE A 412 -17.45 11.05 -1.40
C PHE A 412 -17.62 12.56 -1.18
N HIS A 413 -18.60 13.21 -1.80
CA HIS A 413 -18.79 14.65 -1.65
C HIS A 413 -19.46 15.06 -0.32
N SER A 414 -20.34 14.24 0.24
CA SER A 414 -21.00 14.48 1.53
C SER A 414 -21.75 13.23 2.00
N PRO A 415 -21.83 12.97 3.33
CA PRO A 415 -22.72 11.94 3.88
C PRO A 415 -24.20 12.15 3.53
N LYS A 416 -24.59 13.37 3.16
CA LYS A 416 -25.96 13.74 2.78
C LYS A 416 -26.21 13.60 1.27
N THR A 417 -25.21 13.23 0.48
CA THR A 417 -25.35 13.12 -0.97
C THR A 417 -26.22 11.93 -1.33
N THR A 418 -27.14 12.12 -2.25
CA THR A 418 -27.99 11.06 -2.77
C THR A 418 -27.18 10.10 -3.61
N VAL A 419 -27.15 8.84 -3.20
CA VAL A 419 -26.57 7.71 -3.92
C VAL A 419 -27.67 6.67 -4.09
N GLN A 420 -27.77 6.10 -5.29
CA GLN A 420 -28.82 5.14 -5.64
C GLN A 420 -28.21 3.80 -6.03
N ILE A 421 -28.97 2.72 -5.87
CA ILE A 421 -28.65 1.41 -6.44
C ILE A 421 -29.20 1.34 -7.86
N ALA A 422 -28.36 0.96 -8.80
CA ALA A 422 -28.70 0.74 -10.19
C ALA A 422 -28.46 -0.69 -10.64
N ARG A 423 -29.34 -1.20 -11.47
CA ARG A 423 -29.18 -2.43 -12.25
C ARG A 423 -28.78 -2.03 -13.66
N ILE A 424 -27.69 -2.59 -14.16
CA ILE A 424 -27.16 -2.28 -15.49
C ILE A 424 -27.19 -3.56 -16.30
N LYS A 425 -27.89 -3.53 -17.43
CA LYS A 425 -27.88 -4.60 -18.44
C LYS A 425 -27.13 -4.12 -19.66
N PHE A 426 -26.22 -4.93 -20.21
CA PHE A 426 -25.32 -4.56 -21.29
C PHE A 426 -25.06 -5.71 -22.27
N ASP A 427 -24.48 -5.38 -23.45
CA ASP A 427 -24.07 -6.33 -24.46
C ASP A 427 -22.64 -6.08 -24.89
N LEU A 428 -21.75 -7.09 -24.71
CA LEU A 428 -20.34 -7.02 -25.06
C LEU A 428 -20.04 -7.54 -26.48
N SER A 429 -21.05 -7.79 -27.29
CA SER A 429 -20.86 -8.26 -28.68
C SER A 429 -20.32 -7.20 -29.65
N GLY A 430 -20.35 -5.93 -29.23
CA GLY A 430 -19.82 -4.79 -29.98
C GLY A 430 -18.32 -4.54 -29.77
N PRO A 431 -17.74 -3.52 -30.44
CA PRO A 431 -16.33 -3.19 -30.30
C PRO A 431 -15.96 -2.77 -28.88
N GLU A 432 -14.69 -2.95 -28.51
CA GLU A 432 -14.11 -2.81 -27.15
C GLU A 432 -14.19 -1.39 -26.53
N ARG A 433 -15.04 -0.50 -27.01
CA ARG A 433 -15.20 0.84 -26.46
C ARG A 433 -16.60 0.99 -25.87
N ASP A 434 -17.25 1.99 -26.09
CA ASP A 434 -18.53 2.38 -25.47
C ASP A 434 -19.64 1.36 -25.69
N VAL A 435 -20.03 0.68 -24.64
CA VAL A 435 -21.10 -0.30 -24.66
C VAL A 435 -22.43 0.36 -24.34
N ALA A 436 -23.42 0.13 -25.19
CA ALA A 436 -24.79 0.52 -24.88
C ALA A 436 -25.30 -0.28 -23.67
N CYS A 437 -25.80 0.42 -22.68
CA CYS A 437 -26.37 -0.20 -21.49
C CYS A 437 -27.74 0.37 -21.14
N ASP A 438 -28.60 -0.51 -20.59
CA ASP A 438 -29.87 -0.15 -19.99
C ASP A 438 -29.65 -0.02 -18.47
N VAL A 439 -29.89 1.19 -17.94
CA VAL A 439 -29.67 1.52 -16.52
C VAL A 439 -31.02 1.73 -15.85
N LYS A 440 -31.39 0.82 -14.96
CA LYS A 440 -32.59 0.90 -14.12
C LYS A 440 -32.21 1.24 -12.69
N VAL A 441 -32.70 2.36 -12.17
CA VAL A 441 -32.55 2.73 -10.76
C VAL A 441 -33.52 1.90 -9.91
N LEU A 442 -33.03 1.30 -8.82
CA LEU A 442 -33.76 0.38 -7.97
C LEU A 442 -34.20 0.98 -6.63
N THR A 443 -33.66 2.12 -6.24
CA THR A 443 -34.00 2.81 -4.99
C THR A 443 -34.66 4.16 -5.26
N ARG A 444 -35.49 4.63 -4.35
CA ARG A 444 -36.21 5.91 -4.49
C ARG A 444 -35.26 7.07 -4.23
N GLU A 445 -35.46 8.19 -4.93
CA GLU A 445 -34.83 9.46 -4.62
C GLU A 445 -35.16 9.90 -3.18
N ASP A 446 -34.33 10.72 -2.61
CA ASP A 446 -34.47 11.27 -1.25
C ASP A 446 -34.48 10.26 -0.10
N THR A 447 -34.08 9.00 -0.36
CA THR A 447 -33.90 7.97 0.66
C THR A 447 -32.48 7.90 1.22
N GLY A 448 -31.67 8.94 0.97
CA GLY A 448 -30.32 9.08 1.48
C GLY A 448 -29.27 8.35 0.64
N ASN A 449 -28.20 7.89 1.30
CA ASN A 449 -27.06 7.23 0.68
C ASN A 449 -27.31 5.72 0.60
N ASN A 450 -27.78 5.24 -0.55
CA ASN A 450 -28.00 3.83 -0.85
C ASN A 450 -26.78 3.25 -1.58
N ALA A 451 -26.04 2.36 -0.94
CA ALA A 451 -24.73 1.95 -1.44
C ALA A 451 -24.38 0.49 -1.13
N PHE A 452 -23.39 -0.02 -1.85
CA PHE A 452 -22.80 -1.35 -1.67
C PHE A 452 -23.79 -2.48 -1.87
N PRO A 453 -24.42 -2.64 -3.05
CA PRO A 453 -25.34 -3.73 -3.33
C PRO A 453 -24.61 -5.07 -3.43
N ALA A 454 -25.13 -6.10 -2.79
CA ALA A 454 -24.71 -7.48 -2.98
C ALA A 454 -25.92 -8.34 -3.34
N CYS A 455 -25.82 -9.06 -4.47
CA CYS A 455 -26.89 -9.91 -4.97
C CYS A 455 -26.89 -11.27 -4.24
N SER A 456 -28.10 -11.77 -3.91
CA SER A 456 -28.24 -13.11 -3.38
C SER A 456 -27.89 -14.17 -4.44
N PRO A 457 -27.39 -15.36 -4.04
CA PRO A 457 -26.99 -16.41 -5.00
C PRO A 457 -28.12 -16.93 -5.91
N ASP A 458 -29.36 -16.80 -5.48
CA ASP A 458 -30.52 -17.13 -6.29
C ASP A 458 -30.99 -16.01 -7.23
N GLY A 459 -30.29 -14.86 -7.20
CA GLY A 459 -30.57 -13.70 -8.06
C GLY A 459 -31.83 -12.91 -7.74
N LYS A 460 -32.53 -13.22 -6.63
CA LYS A 460 -33.81 -12.61 -6.32
C LYS A 460 -33.72 -11.33 -5.50
N TRP A 461 -32.68 -11.19 -4.67
CA TRP A 461 -32.58 -10.16 -3.66
C TRP A 461 -31.28 -9.40 -3.76
N LEU A 462 -31.31 -8.14 -3.37
CA LEU A 462 -30.14 -7.33 -3.11
C LEU A 462 -30.13 -6.92 -1.64
N VAL A 463 -29.04 -7.16 -0.95
CA VAL A 463 -28.73 -6.50 0.31
C VAL A 463 -27.86 -5.27 0.03
N PHE A 464 -28.13 -4.14 0.68
CA PHE A 464 -27.40 -2.90 0.52
C PHE A 464 -27.45 -2.04 1.78
N ARG A 465 -26.54 -1.08 1.89
CA ARG A 465 -26.54 -0.07 2.94
C ARG A 465 -27.43 1.09 2.56
N SER A 466 -28.24 1.60 3.50
CA SER A 466 -29.03 2.81 3.32
C SER A 466 -28.99 3.73 4.54
N GLY A 467 -28.96 5.03 4.31
CA GLY A 467 -29.05 6.06 5.35
C GLY A 467 -30.47 6.57 5.63
N ARG A 468 -31.52 5.93 5.08
CA ARG A 468 -32.91 6.39 5.09
C ARG A 468 -33.55 6.56 6.47
N THR A 469 -33.02 5.86 7.48
CA THR A 469 -33.48 5.92 8.87
C THR A 469 -32.71 6.92 9.73
N GLY A 470 -31.81 7.69 9.13
CA GLY A 470 -30.92 8.59 9.85
C GLY A 470 -29.56 7.97 10.23
N HIS A 471 -29.46 6.65 10.22
CA HIS A 471 -28.24 5.89 10.43
C HIS A 471 -27.98 4.98 9.22
N LYS A 472 -26.74 4.53 9.04
CA LYS A 472 -26.37 3.65 7.93
C LYS A 472 -26.62 2.19 8.34
N ASN A 473 -27.77 1.64 7.95
CA ASN A 473 -28.15 0.26 8.23
C ASN A 473 -28.34 -0.54 6.92
N LEU A 474 -28.53 -1.86 7.04
CA LEU A 474 -28.71 -2.76 5.91
C LEU A 474 -30.19 -2.97 5.60
N PHE A 475 -30.49 -3.02 4.31
CA PHE A 475 -31.81 -3.24 3.75
C PHE A 475 -31.76 -4.30 2.65
N ILE A 476 -32.90 -4.97 2.40
CA ILE A 476 -33.05 -5.94 1.34
C ILE A 476 -34.20 -5.49 0.41
N VAL A 477 -33.97 -5.60 -0.90
CA VAL A 477 -34.96 -5.30 -1.95
C VAL A 477 -34.98 -6.41 -3.00
N ASP A 478 -36.03 -6.42 -3.83
CA ASP A 478 -36.10 -7.22 -5.05
C ASP A 478 -34.99 -6.81 -6.04
N ALA A 479 -34.27 -7.80 -6.60
CA ALA A 479 -33.13 -7.54 -7.48
C ALA A 479 -33.55 -7.02 -8.87
N ALA A 480 -34.75 -7.31 -9.35
CA ALA A 480 -35.24 -6.90 -10.67
C ALA A 480 -35.92 -5.53 -10.64
N ASN A 481 -36.73 -5.26 -9.61
CA ASN A 481 -37.57 -4.08 -9.54
C ASN A 481 -37.27 -3.13 -8.38
N GLY A 482 -36.37 -3.52 -7.48
CA GLY A 482 -36.02 -2.71 -6.33
C GLY A 482 -37.22 -2.48 -5.39
N GLU A 483 -37.33 -1.28 -4.87
CA GLU A 483 -38.40 -0.90 -3.93
C GLU A 483 -39.68 -0.44 -4.63
N PHE A 484 -39.76 -0.47 -5.99
CA PHE A 484 -40.92 0.02 -6.71
C PHE A 484 -42.08 -0.97 -6.78
N ASP A 485 -41.77 -2.29 -6.93
CA ASP A 485 -42.80 -3.36 -7.02
C ASP A 485 -42.70 -4.40 -5.91
N GLY A 486 -41.55 -4.56 -5.29
CA GLY A 486 -41.29 -5.64 -4.32
C GLY A 486 -41.26 -5.18 -2.85
N GLY A 487 -41.32 -3.89 -2.60
CA GLY A 487 -41.13 -3.31 -1.28
C GLY A 487 -39.64 -3.37 -0.82
N ILE A 488 -39.41 -2.84 0.36
CA ILE A 488 -38.11 -2.85 1.02
C ILE A 488 -38.24 -3.40 2.42
N ARG A 489 -37.27 -4.20 2.84
CA ARG A 489 -37.19 -4.73 4.19
C ARG A 489 -35.90 -4.30 4.87
N GLN A 490 -36.04 -3.72 6.08
CA GLN A 490 -34.90 -3.41 6.89
C GLN A 490 -34.34 -4.71 7.52
N LEU A 491 -33.03 -4.90 7.40
CA LEU A 491 -32.32 -6.07 7.92
C LEU A 491 -31.69 -5.79 9.29
N THR A 492 -31.04 -4.62 9.41
CA THR A 492 -30.41 -4.18 10.65
C THR A 492 -30.92 -2.80 11.07
N ASP A 493 -30.91 -2.53 12.38
CA ASP A 493 -31.35 -1.26 12.97
C ASP A 493 -30.44 -0.84 14.12
N GLY A 494 -30.16 0.46 14.24
CA GLY A 494 -29.40 1.04 15.34
C GLY A 494 -28.57 2.28 14.96
N PRO A 495 -28.07 3.01 16.00
CA PRO A 495 -27.37 4.27 15.82
C PRO A 495 -25.89 4.09 15.43
N TRP A 496 -25.55 3.16 14.61
CA TRP A 496 -24.22 2.80 14.14
C TRP A 496 -24.18 2.70 12.61
N ILE A 497 -23.01 2.30 12.11
CA ILE A 497 -22.79 2.10 10.68
C ILE A 497 -22.66 0.60 10.42
N ASP A 498 -23.57 0.06 9.63
CA ASP A 498 -23.49 -1.24 8.98
C ASP A 498 -23.23 -1.00 7.49
N THR A 499 -22.22 -1.62 6.90
CA THR A 499 -21.78 -1.29 5.54
C THR A 499 -21.13 -2.48 4.84
N MET A 500 -21.00 -2.37 3.51
CA MET A 500 -20.29 -3.32 2.65
C MET A 500 -20.74 -4.76 2.85
N PRO A 501 -22.04 -5.04 2.74
CA PRO A 501 -22.55 -6.40 2.90
C PRO A 501 -22.10 -7.30 1.76
N SER A 502 -21.91 -8.58 2.08
CA SER A 502 -21.66 -9.67 1.13
C SER A 502 -22.58 -10.83 1.44
N TRP A 503 -23.16 -11.44 0.42
CA TRP A 503 -24.03 -12.57 0.58
C TRP A 503 -23.25 -13.89 0.48
N SER A 504 -23.50 -14.83 1.40
CA SER A 504 -22.92 -16.17 1.36
C SER A 504 -23.38 -16.92 0.11
N PRO A 505 -22.51 -17.69 -0.56
CA PRO A 505 -22.90 -18.51 -1.71
C PRO A 505 -23.96 -19.59 -1.35
N ASN A 506 -24.08 -19.94 -0.07
CA ASN A 506 -25.08 -20.87 0.42
C ASN A 506 -26.48 -20.24 0.67
N ASN A 507 -26.61 -18.93 0.45
CA ASN A 507 -27.82 -18.13 0.68
C ASN A 507 -28.30 -18.10 2.14
N ASP A 508 -27.47 -18.45 3.09
CA ASP A 508 -27.80 -18.62 4.51
C ASP A 508 -27.32 -17.50 5.41
N LEU A 509 -26.27 -16.77 5.00
CA LEU A 509 -25.64 -15.71 5.76
C LEU A 509 -25.36 -14.45 4.92
N ILE A 510 -25.29 -13.31 5.60
CA ILE A 510 -24.78 -12.04 5.11
C ILE A 510 -23.67 -11.61 6.04
N ALA A 511 -22.48 -11.39 5.49
CA ALA A 511 -21.34 -10.78 6.19
C ALA A 511 -21.32 -9.29 5.92
N PHE A 512 -20.96 -8.47 6.90
CA PHE A 512 -20.86 -7.03 6.75
C PHE A 512 -19.90 -6.43 7.77
N SER A 513 -19.42 -5.22 7.50
CA SER A 513 -18.59 -4.44 8.42
C SER A 513 -19.47 -3.53 9.26
N SER A 514 -19.22 -3.47 10.57
CA SER A 514 -19.99 -2.62 11.48
C SER A 514 -19.17 -2.10 12.65
N ASN A 515 -19.47 -0.88 13.09
CA ASN A 515 -18.92 -0.29 14.30
C ASN A 515 -19.87 -0.37 15.51
N ARG A 516 -20.88 -1.24 15.46
CA ARG A 516 -21.91 -1.37 16.51
C ARG A 516 -21.37 -1.71 17.90
N HIS A 517 -20.20 -2.33 17.99
CA HIS A 517 -19.51 -2.62 19.24
C HIS A 517 -18.90 -1.38 19.86
N ASN A 518 -18.61 -0.32 19.06
CA ASN A 518 -18.07 0.96 19.49
C ASN A 518 -18.65 2.11 18.66
N PRO A 519 -19.95 2.46 18.82
CA PRO A 519 -20.60 3.45 17.95
C PRO A 519 -20.01 4.87 18.06
N GLY A 520 -19.27 5.14 19.13
CA GLY A 520 -18.59 6.44 19.36
C GLY A 520 -17.34 6.62 18.49
N ASP A 521 -16.78 5.55 17.95
CA ASP A 521 -15.62 5.60 17.06
C ASP A 521 -16.00 5.15 15.65
N ALA A 522 -16.11 6.13 14.74
CA ALA A 522 -16.45 5.89 13.36
C ALA A 522 -15.31 5.23 12.55
N SER A 523 -14.14 5.02 13.15
CA SER A 523 -12.98 4.40 12.48
C SER A 523 -12.83 2.91 12.80
N THR A 524 -13.41 2.41 13.89
CA THR A 524 -13.32 1.00 14.29
C THR A 524 -14.47 0.19 13.68
N PHE A 525 -14.11 -0.87 12.95
CA PHE A 525 -15.06 -1.78 12.33
C PHE A 525 -14.63 -3.22 12.53
N SER A 526 -15.61 -4.07 12.82
CA SER A 526 -15.46 -5.53 12.86
C SER A 526 -16.41 -6.21 11.89
N ILE A 527 -16.14 -7.46 11.56
CA ILE A 527 -17.04 -8.28 10.75
C ILE A 527 -18.18 -8.81 11.62
N TYR A 528 -19.38 -8.71 11.09
CA TYR A 528 -20.60 -9.35 11.63
C TYR A 528 -21.22 -10.27 10.60
N LEU A 529 -21.84 -11.33 11.09
CA LEU A 529 -22.64 -12.27 10.32
C LEU A 529 -24.08 -12.24 10.82
N ILE A 530 -25.03 -12.29 9.89
CA ILE A 530 -26.48 -12.31 10.16
C ILE A 530 -27.17 -13.18 9.12
N ARG A 531 -28.29 -13.85 9.49
CA ARG A 531 -29.12 -14.52 8.49
C ARG A 531 -29.97 -13.54 7.70
N PRO A 532 -30.36 -13.86 6.45
CA PRO A 532 -31.21 -12.99 5.65
C PRO A 532 -32.57 -12.63 6.30
N ASP A 533 -33.05 -13.42 7.23
CA ASP A 533 -34.28 -13.14 8.02
C ASP A 533 -34.04 -12.16 9.20
N GLY A 534 -32.80 -11.77 9.47
CA GLY A 534 -32.39 -10.89 10.56
C GLY A 534 -32.00 -11.63 11.84
N SER A 535 -32.08 -12.95 11.88
CA SER A 535 -31.71 -13.75 13.06
C SER A 535 -30.22 -14.09 13.07
N GLY A 536 -29.72 -14.54 14.23
CA GLY A 536 -28.35 -15.09 14.35
C GLY A 536 -27.23 -14.08 14.19
N LEU A 537 -27.48 -12.82 14.49
CA LEU A 537 -26.47 -11.79 14.47
C LEU A 537 -25.30 -12.13 15.43
N ARG A 538 -24.08 -12.15 14.93
CA ARG A 538 -22.87 -12.39 15.73
C ARG A 538 -21.66 -11.65 15.17
N ARG A 539 -20.74 -11.27 16.04
CA ARG A 539 -19.43 -10.72 15.69
C ARG A 539 -18.44 -11.83 15.37
N VAL A 540 -17.56 -11.63 14.41
CA VAL A 540 -16.38 -12.45 14.16
C VAL A 540 -15.20 -11.81 14.84
N LEU A 541 -14.60 -12.49 15.81
CA LEU A 541 -13.47 -11.99 16.59
C LEU A 541 -12.16 -12.40 15.93
N LEU A 542 -11.34 -11.45 15.51
CA LEU A 542 -10.11 -11.66 14.74
C LEU A 542 -8.86 -11.23 15.50
N ALA A 543 -8.91 -10.09 16.18
CA ALA A 543 -7.73 -9.51 16.86
C ALA A 543 -7.48 -10.11 18.24
N GLY A 544 -8.48 -10.69 18.87
CA GLY A 544 -8.40 -11.25 20.22
C GLY A 544 -9.75 -11.74 20.73
N PRO A 545 -9.82 -12.22 21.98
CA PRO A 545 -11.08 -12.66 22.58
C PRO A 545 -12.03 -11.48 22.85
N GLU A 546 -13.31 -11.78 22.98
CA GLU A 546 -14.34 -10.79 23.31
C GLU A 546 -13.99 -10.06 24.62
N GLY A 547 -14.12 -8.71 24.60
CA GLY A 547 -13.79 -7.86 25.72
C GLY A 547 -12.31 -7.53 25.88
N SER A 548 -11.45 -8.03 24.99
CA SER A 548 -10.06 -7.58 24.94
C SER A 548 -9.95 -6.21 24.24
N PRO A 549 -8.98 -5.35 24.64
CA PRO A 549 -8.80 -4.06 23.99
C PRO A 549 -8.39 -4.15 22.51
N GLU A 550 -7.88 -5.30 22.09
CA GLU A 550 -7.46 -5.53 20.71
C GLU A 550 -8.66 -5.56 19.75
N VAL A 551 -9.78 -6.20 20.13
CA VAL A 551 -10.97 -6.28 19.26
C VAL A 551 -11.64 -4.92 19.04
N ASP A 552 -11.45 -3.97 19.95
CA ASP A 552 -11.99 -2.62 19.79
C ASP A 552 -11.08 -1.71 18.94
N ARG A 553 -9.92 -2.21 18.51
CA ARG A 553 -8.99 -1.53 17.60
C ARG A 553 -9.08 -2.05 16.16
N GLU A 554 -9.92 -3.04 15.91
CA GLU A 554 -10.12 -3.59 14.57
C GLU A 554 -10.65 -2.52 13.61
N ARG A 555 -10.02 -2.45 12.42
CA ARG A 555 -10.49 -1.66 11.28
C ARG A 555 -10.58 -2.60 10.09
N ILE A 556 -11.74 -3.23 9.95
CA ILE A 556 -11.97 -4.31 9.00
C ILE A 556 -13.08 -3.93 8.04
N ASN A 557 -12.81 -4.03 6.74
CA ASN A 557 -13.78 -3.69 5.70
C ASN A 557 -13.71 -4.63 4.50
N HIS A 558 -14.61 -4.42 3.57
CA HIS A 558 -14.68 -5.13 2.28
C HIS A 558 -14.71 -6.65 2.43
N VAL A 559 -15.52 -7.14 3.39
CA VAL A 559 -15.65 -8.56 3.62
C VAL A 559 -16.41 -9.25 2.48
N CYS A 560 -15.91 -10.40 2.03
CA CYS A 560 -16.63 -11.29 1.11
C CYS A 560 -16.37 -12.76 1.46
N PHE A 561 -17.31 -13.63 1.07
CA PHE A 561 -17.20 -15.06 1.28
C PHE A 561 -16.35 -15.73 0.20
N SER A 562 -15.65 -16.80 0.56
CA SER A 562 -15.12 -17.76 -0.40
C SER A 562 -16.26 -18.51 -1.13
N ARG A 563 -15.93 -19.17 -2.24
CA ARG A 563 -16.91 -19.88 -3.05
C ARG A 563 -17.61 -21.03 -2.35
N ASP A 564 -16.91 -21.71 -1.43
CA ASP A 564 -17.44 -22.77 -0.59
C ASP A 564 -18.24 -22.23 0.62
N GLY A 565 -18.16 -20.91 0.87
CA GLY A 565 -18.83 -20.27 2.00
C GLY A 565 -18.15 -20.50 3.35
N GLU A 566 -16.96 -21.10 3.40
CA GLU A 566 -16.28 -21.46 4.64
C GLU A 566 -15.28 -20.42 5.13
N TRP A 567 -14.83 -19.52 4.23
CA TRP A 567 -13.83 -18.49 4.52
C TRP A 567 -14.37 -17.09 4.23
N LEU A 568 -13.86 -16.14 4.98
CA LEU A 568 -14.03 -14.71 4.76
C LEU A 568 -12.70 -14.13 4.23
N LEU A 569 -12.79 -13.28 3.23
CA LEU A 569 -11.70 -12.47 2.69
C LEU A 569 -12.03 -11.00 2.98
N PHE A 570 -11.10 -10.25 3.51
CA PHE A 570 -11.34 -8.87 3.95
C PHE A 570 -10.05 -8.05 4.00
N THR A 571 -10.19 -6.73 4.15
CA THR A 571 -9.08 -5.82 4.45
C THR A 571 -9.03 -5.50 5.94
N ALA A 572 -7.84 -5.41 6.51
CA ALA A 572 -7.65 -5.13 7.92
C ALA A 572 -6.31 -4.46 8.25
N ASN A 573 -6.26 -3.83 9.43
CA ASN A 573 -5.07 -3.20 10.02
C ASN A 573 -4.29 -4.13 10.98
N LEU A 574 -4.63 -5.41 11.06
CA LEU A 574 -4.17 -6.35 12.09
C LEU A 574 -2.65 -6.54 12.16
N GLY A 575 -1.96 -6.39 11.05
CA GLY A 575 -0.50 -6.56 10.96
C GLY A 575 0.32 -5.29 11.07
N GLY A 576 -0.29 -4.16 11.38
CA GLY A 576 0.41 -2.87 11.36
C GLY A 576 0.97 -2.51 9.98
N VAL A 577 1.78 -1.48 9.91
CA VAL A 577 2.46 -1.06 8.68
C VAL A 577 3.69 -1.94 8.42
N THR A 578 4.04 -2.17 7.15
CA THR A 578 5.22 -2.94 6.73
C THR A 578 6.43 -2.09 6.43
N ALA A 579 6.24 -0.81 6.13
CA ALA A 579 7.31 0.15 5.89
C ALA A 579 7.19 1.33 6.86
N GLU A 580 8.27 2.08 7.03
CA GLU A 580 8.30 3.22 7.94
C GLU A 580 7.27 4.29 7.54
N PRO A 581 6.38 4.72 8.45
CA PRO A 581 5.48 5.85 8.20
C PRO A 581 6.25 7.11 7.78
N VAL A 582 5.62 7.97 6.97
CA VAL A 582 6.17 9.26 6.51
C VAL A 582 7.20 9.16 5.37
N SER A 583 7.92 8.06 5.22
CA SER A 583 8.91 7.90 4.14
C SER A 583 8.25 7.78 2.75
N TRP A 584 7.02 7.27 2.69
CA TRP A 584 6.24 7.08 1.49
C TRP A 584 4.99 7.97 1.48
N PRO A 585 4.50 8.38 0.32
CA PRO A 585 3.15 8.91 0.22
C PRO A 585 2.15 7.76 0.37
N ASN A 586 1.06 7.97 1.08
CA ASN A 586 -0.09 7.05 1.19
C ASN A 586 0.23 5.61 1.52
N GLN A 587 1.07 5.40 2.50
CA GLN A 587 1.42 4.05 2.88
C GLN A 587 0.24 3.19 3.29
N PHE A 588 -0.70 3.78 3.99
CA PHE A 588 -1.79 3.05 4.58
C PHE A 588 -3.00 3.96 4.74
N GLN A 589 -4.08 3.57 4.19
CA GLN A 589 -5.40 4.02 4.62
C GLN A 589 -5.90 3.08 5.73
N PRO A 590 -7.04 3.31 6.34
CA PRO A 590 -7.43 2.63 7.58
C PRO A 590 -7.34 1.11 7.60
N TYR A 591 -7.32 0.44 6.45
CA TYR A 591 -7.52 -1.01 6.38
C TYR A 591 -6.30 -1.82 6.00
N GLY A 592 -5.41 -1.29 5.23
CA GLY A 592 -4.05 -1.74 4.96
C GLY A 592 -3.86 -2.99 4.13
N GLU A 593 -4.16 -4.18 4.66
CA GLU A 593 -3.75 -5.44 4.07
C GLU A 593 -4.91 -6.44 3.96
N LEU A 594 -4.74 -7.42 3.07
CA LEU A 594 -5.71 -8.49 2.87
C LEU A 594 -5.47 -9.64 3.84
N TYR A 595 -6.57 -10.18 4.34
CA TYR A 595 -6.60 -11.34 5.23
C TYR A 595 -7.70 -12.31 4.84
N VAL A 596 -7.51 -13.57 5.21
CA VAL A 596 -8.57 -14.59 5.22
C VAL A 596 -8.71 -15.18 6.62
N ALA A 597 -9.93 -15.54 6.99
CA ALA A 597 -10.26 -16.27 8.22
C ALA A 597 -11.48 -17.14 8.01
N ARG A 598 -11.67 -18.15 8.86
CA ARG A 598 -12.91 -18.91 8.90
C ARG A 598 -14.05 -18.06 9.50
N LEU A 599 -15.28 -18.51 9.30
CA LEU A 599 -16.49 -17.81 9.79
C LEU A 599 -16.53 -17.65 11.33
N ASP A 600 -15.79 -18.45 12.07
CA ASP A 600 -15.65 -18.36 13.52
C ASP A 600 -14.46 -17.48 13.97
N GLY A 601 -13.70 -16.92 13.02
CA GLY A 601 -12.51 -16.12 13.27
C GLY A 601 -11.22 -16.92 13.36
N SER A 602 -11.27 -18.25 13.35
CA SER A 602 -10.07 -19.09 13.37
C SER A 602 -9.35 -19.11 12.01
N GLY A 603 -8.13 -19.61 12.00
CA GLY A 603 -7.35 -19.78 10.77
C GLY A 603 -6.95 -18.47 10.09
N LEU A 604 -6.87 -17.36 10.84
CA LEU A 604 -6.49 -16.05 10.33
C LEU A 604 -5.12 -16.11 9.62
N LYS A 605 -5.08 -15.67 8.37
CA LYS A 605 -3.86 -15.59 7.55
C LYS A 605 -3.82 -14.27 6.81
N ARG A 606 -2.64 -13.64 6.80
CA ARG A 606 -2.35 -12.45 6.01
C ARG A 606 -1.97 -12.84 4.58
N LEU A 607 -2.44 -12.09 3.58
CA LEU A 607 -2.20 -12.36 2.17
C LEU A 607 -1.24 -11.36 1.50
N THR A 608 -1.15 -10.14 2.03
CA THR A 608 -0.34 -9.06 1.43
C THR A 608 0.56 -8.37 2.44
N TRP A 609 1.71 -7.83 1.99
CA TRP A 609 2.71 -7.15 2.83
C TRP A 609 3.36 -5.95 2.14
N ASN A 610 2.81 -5.41 1.09
CA ASN A 610 3.43 -4.26 0.43
C ASN A 610 3.33 -2.98 1.28
N GLY A 611 4.01 -1.92 0.90
CA GLY A 611 3.99 -0.63 1.61
C GLY A 611 2.77 0.24 1.28
N PHE A 612 1.76 -0.30 0.56
CA PHE A 612 0.59 0.43 0.08
C PHE A 612 -0.69 -0.17 0.64
N GLU A 613 -1.81 0.56 0.55
CA GLU A 613 -3.10 0.00 0.91
C GLU A 613 -3.58 -0.99 -0.15
N ASN A 614 -3.84 -2.20 0.28
CA ASN A 614 -4.53 -3.20 -0.51
C ASN A 614 -5.99 -3.26 -0.09
N GLY A 615 -6.89 -3.22 -1.04
CA GLY A 615 -8.31 -3.07 -0.73
C GLY A 615 -9.25 -3.74 -1.70
N THR A 616 -10.52 -3.55 -1.44
CA THR A 616 -11.64 -4.00 -2.26
C THR A 616 -11.50 -5.44 -2.79
N PRO A 617 -11.21 -6.43 -1.93
CA PRO A 617 -10.99 -7.80 -2.38
C PRO A 617 -12.29 -8.46 -2.84
N ALA A 618 -12.16 -9.42 -3.76
CA ALA A 618 -13.24 -10.30 -4.17
C ALA A 618 -12.72 -11.70 -4.50
N TRP A 619 -13.50 -12.73 -4.25
CA TRP A 619 -13.27 -14.05 -4.79
C TRP A 619 -13.71 -14.09 -6.26
N HIS A 620 -12.86 -14.64 -7.12
CA HIS A 620 -13.20 -14.90 -8.51
C HIS A 620 -14.08 -16.16 -8.59
N SER A 621 -15.01 -16.20 -9.54
CA SER A 621 -15.93 -17.32 -9.71
C SER A 621 -15.25 -18.60 -10.22
N THR A 622 -14.06 -18.53 -10.81
CA THR A 622 -13.26 -19.70 -11.22
C THR A 622 -12.11 -19.98 -10.26
N HIS A 623 -11.67 -21.22 -10.23
CA HIS A 623 -10.62 -21.70 -9.33
C HIS A 623 -9.23 -21.16 -9.71
N ALA A 624 -8.96 -21.01 -10.99
CA ALA A 624 -7.75 -20.41 -11.52
C ALA A 624 -8.03 -19.66 -12.82
N VAL A 625 -7.35 -18.57 -13.03
CA VAL A 625 -7.42 -17.76 -14.24
C VAL A 625 -6.10 -17.89 -14.99
N GLY A 626 -6.17 -18.28 -16.27
CA GLY A 626 -5.02 -18.27 -17.16
C GLY A 626 -4.74 -16.85 -17.63
N LEU A 627 -3.66 -16.25 -17.12
CA LEU A 627 -3.16 -14.96 -17.59
C LEU A 627 -2.04 -15.20 -18.60
N GLY A 628 -2.05 -14.44 -19.71
CA GLY A 628 -0.84 -14.22 -20.51
C GLY A 628 0.22 -13.48 -19.71
N ASP A 629 1.44 -13.38 -20.21
CA ASP A 629 2.46 -12.52 -19.62
C ASP A 629 1.98 -11.06 -19.71
N PRO A 630 1.62 -10.40 -18.59
CA PRO A 630 1.08 -9.06 -18.62
C PRO A 630 2.08 -8.01 -19.13
N TRP A 631 3.37 -8.37 -19.21
CA TRP A 631 4.46 -7.50 -19.65
C TRP A 631 4.90 -7.76 -21.09
N SER A 632 4.47 -8.86 -21.74
CA SER A 632 4.84 -9.20 -23.11
C SER A 632 4.20 -8.30 -24.18
N ALA A 633 3.10 -7.63 -23.84
CA ALA A 633 2.39 -6.74 -24.76
C ALA A 633 2.99 -5.32 -24.91
N THR A 634 4.08 -5.01 -24.18
CA THR A 634 4.67 -3.67 -24.15
C THR A 634 5.85 -3.50 -25.12
N GLY A 635 5.75 -4.01 -26.33
CA GLY A 635 6.80 -3.98 -27.35
C GLY A 635 7.15 -2.60 -27.95
N GLU A 636 6.63 -1.48 -27.42
CA GLU A 636 7.01 -0.16 -27.88
C GLU A 636 7.93 0.56 -26.88
N GLY A 637 9.01 1.09 -27.43
CA GLY A 637 10.03 1.80 -26.70
C GLY A 637 9.46 2.98 -25.90
N TRP A 638 9.99 3.11 -24.72
CA TRP A 638 9.69 4.16 -23.77
C TRP A 638 10.12 5.54 -24.27
N ASP A 639 9.22 6.51 -24.32
CA ASP A 639 9.49 7.89 -24.71
C ASP A 639 9.47 8.81 -23.47
N GLU A 640 10.67 9.26 -23.08
CA GLU A 640 10.86 10.15 -21.91
C GLU A 640 10.14 11.49 -22.03
N ASP A 641 9.95 12.00 -23.25
CA ASP A 641 9.32 13.30 -23.48
C ASP A 641 7.79 13.26 -23.28
N LYS A 642 7.17 12.08 -23.38
CA LYS A 642 5.74 11.89 -23.09
C LYS A 642 5.42 11.89 -21.60
N LEU A 643 6.41 11.78 -20.73
CA LEU A 643 6.24 11.80 -19.27
C LEU A 643 6.25 13.17 -18.64
N ARG A 644 6.57 14.22 -19.39
CA ARG A 644 6.64 15.59 -18.89
C ARG A 644 5.29 16.25 -18.66
N GLY A 645 4.19 15.53 -18.80
CA GLY A 645 2.82 16.03 -18.60
C GLY A 645 2.32 15.77 -17.19
N GLN A 646 2.00 16.83 -16.52
CA GLN A 646 1.10 17.05 -15.38
C GLN A 646 0.77 15.83 -14.50
N PHE A 647 1.34 15.82 -13.31
CA PHE A 647 0.91 15.02 -12.17
C PHE A 647 0.33 15.94 -11.11
N GLU A 648 -0.93 15.79 -10.83
CA GLU A 648 -1.51 16.18 -9.54
C GLU A 648 -1.43 14.97 -8.62
N GLU A 649 -1.00 15.16 -7.37
CA GLU A 649 -1.15 14.15 -6.33
C GLU A 649 -2.64 13.82 -6.23
N PRO A 650 -3.06 12.56 -6.25
CA PRO A 650 -4.43 12.20 -5.97
C PRO A 650 -4.87 12.84 -4.65
N LEU A 651 -6.10 13.36 -4.57
CA LEU A 651 -6.62 14.16 -3.45
C LEU A 651 -6.55 13.45 -2.07
N TRP A 652 -6.49 12.14 -2.06
CA TRP A 652 -6.36 11.30 -0.86
C TRP A 652 -4.90 10.96 -0.51
N ILE A 653 -3.95 11.28 -1.37
CA ILE A 653 -2.53 11.44 -1.04
C ILE A 653 -2.30 12.83 -0.45
N SER A 654 -3.20 13.39 0.31
CA SER A 654 -2.91 14.63 0.99
C SER A 654 -1.77 14.38 1.96
N CYS A 655 -0.54 14.56 1.49
CA CYS A 655 0.56 14.91 2.36
C CYS A 655 0.20 16.26 3.00
N ASN A 656 -0.78 16.25 3.89
CA ASN A 656 -1.05 17.37 4.79
C ASN A 656 0.09 17.51 5.81
N ILE A 657 1.27 17.06 5.42
CA ILE A 657 2.51 17.31 6.16
C ILE A 657 3.24 18.42 5.43
#